data_ccb3e6b6135387b74ba2d6ac0bd91ff5
#
_entry.id   ccb3e6b6135387b74ba2d6ac0bd91ff5
#
_cell.length_a   1.000
_cell.length_b   1.000
_cell.length_c   1.000
_cell.angle_alpha   90.00
_cell.angle_beta   90.00
_cell.angle_gamma   90.00
#
_symmetry.space_group_name_H-M   'P 1'
#
loop_
_entity.id
_entity.type
_entity.pdbx_description
1 polymer ?
#
loop_
_entity_poly.entity_id
_entity_poly.type
_entity_poly.pdbx_seq_one_letter_code
_entity_poly.pdbx_strand_id
1 'polypeptide(L)'
;MKTLFTAVVAIAALLLAAQPAPAQQSPFLKDQVYRALVNEISGDVAFEHVRWFTHYHRPMGGGEGYEAVARYVEQKAKEYGLEDVRTITLPGDTPSWTPKLGELWLVAPAERRLAFTPEVALSLADYSRTADVAEAELIDVGEGTDEASYQGRAVAGKVVLASGPLGRVMDEAVWKRGALGVVYYPASRTDYPDQVPWSRIPVENEDKSKKGTFGFVLSQREGTKLRAELAAAKTPYKVRVKVDSTFHDPSTQSIVEAVIRGTDIHDQDIVLTGHLQEERFSANDDASGCANVLEIARALKKAIDEGRLPRPRRDIRFWWTDEIGAEEQYFAANPDERRQMLANVNQDMVGAKQSAGSRVQFVTRPPSSRASFLGDVVESVVESLVQGNTAYLAAGMAARPDDWVWTSPDSAFTRPILSRLGTRERYDARVIPFHNSTDSQVFNSAIIGVPAVTFTNWPDDFIHSSDDDLWQVDPTELKRNAVAVGAIAWYLASAGDPDVPRLATNMYGRALERMDRDLRTAMEMIERAGQAERGATYARAANLVREAARRERRALETARVFARKGGPGDLALNGILAQLPVDEAAESRLAAYYAVLAGDKPSAGAPSAQERELDGQVPVPTGSVTEFLALEQRVESPRSLHPLMSYEAINFANGKNSLLDIYRAVAAEADSAGDWFYGTVNPADIAALFQSAEKAGLVRIKKLPRR
;
A
#
# COMPACT_ATOMS: atom_id res chain seq x y z
N MET A 1 59.82 -7.51 -38.27
CA MET A 1 58.59 -6.72 -38.43
C MET A 1 57.30 -7.55 -38.28
N LYS A 2 57.17 -8.74 -38.88
CA LYS A 2 55.94 -9.56 -38.76
C LYS A 2 55.65 -10.03 -37.28
N THR A 3 56.69 -10.41 -36.55
CA THR A 3 56.58 -10.87 -35.15
C THR A 3 56.15 -9.74 -34.15
N LEU A 4 56.60 -8.53 -34.40
CA LEU A 4 56.20 -7.38 -33.56
C LEU A 4 54.74 -6.99 -33.78
N PHE A 5 54.26 -7.10 -35.02
CA PHE A 5 52.86 -6.77 -35.35
C PHE A 5 51.88 -7.78 -34.77
N THR A 6 52.23 -9.08 -34.72
CA THR A 6 51.40 -10.12 -34.12
C THR A 6 51.34 -9.97 -32.61
N ALA A 7 52.42 -9.54 -31.93
CA ALA A 7 52.42 -9.27 -30.51
C ALA A 7 51.60 -8.06 -30.14
N VAL A 8 51.64 -6.99 -30.92
CA VAL A 8 50.81 -5.77 -30.69
C VAL A 8 49.34 -6.05 -30.93
N VAL A 9 48.97 -6.85 -31.93
CA VAL A 9 47.56 -7.23 -32.16
C VAL A 9 47.08 -8.18 -31.10
N ALA A 10 47.88 -9.08 -30.58
CA ALA A 10 47.55 -9.98 -29.48
C ALA A 10 47.37 -9.20 -28.16
N ILE A 11 48.21 -8.19 -27.88
CA ILE A 11 48.06 -7.32 -26.70
C ILE A 11 46.85 -6.42 -26.83
N ALA A 12 46.57 -5.89 -28.02
CA ALA A 12 45.35 -5.09 -28.23
C ALA A 12 44.07 -5.95 -28.13
N ALA A 13 44.12 -7.23 -28.62
CA ALA A 13 43.00 -8.15 -28.47
C ALA A 13 42.83 -8.60 -27.01
N LEU A 14 43.92 -8.76 -26.20
CA LEU A 14 43.87 -9.03 -24.78
C LEU A 14 43.36 -7.80 -23.97
N LEU A 15 43.69 -6.58 -24.40
CA LEU A 15 43.17 -5.36 -23.78
C LEU A 15 41.71 -5.11 -24.13
N LEU A 16 41.23 -5.59 -25.28
CA LEU A 16 39.82 -5.59 -25.68
C LEU A 16 38.99 -6.73 -25.01
N ALA A 17 39.65 -7.84 -24.67
CA ALA A 17 39.03 -8.97 -23.96
C ALA A 17 38.96 -8.78 -22.43
N ALA A 18 39.72 -7.83 -21.90
CA ALA A 18 39.72 -7.47 -20.48
C ALA A 18 38.74 -6.29 -20.19
N GLN A 19 37.62 -6.23 -20.88
CA GLN A 19 36.51 -5.44 -20.36
C GLN A 19 36.06 -6.12 -19.08
N PRO A 20 36.10 -5.46 -17.91
CA PRO A 20 35.50 -6.03 -16.73
C PRO A 20 34.07 -6.39 -17.06
N ALA A 21 33.64 -7.59 -16.71
CA ALA A 21 32.25 -7.96 -16.79
C ALA A 21 31.45 -6.79 -16.21
N PRO A 22 30.40 -6.27 -16.91
CA PRO A 22 29.71 -5.11 -16.43
C PRO A 22 29.28 -5.38 -15.01
N ALA A 23 29.80 -4.56 -14.07
CA ALA A 23 29.29 -4.55 -12.71
C ALA A 23 27.76 -4.44 -12.82
N GLN A 24 27.06 -5.20 -11.99
CA GLN A 24 25.59 -5.23 -12.00
C GLN A 24 25.05 -3.80 -11.95
N GLN A 25 24.67 -3.26 -13.09
CA GLN A 25 24.21 -1.88 -13.22
C GLN A 25 22.78 -1.78 -12.71
N SER A 26 22.44 -0.66 -12.07
CA SER A 26 21.02 -0.34 -11.79
C SER A 26 20.20 -0.53 -13.09
N PRO A 27 19.02 -1.14 -13.03
CA PRO A 27 18.27 -1.52 -14.24
C PRO A 27 18.07 -0.40 -15.25
N PHE A 28 17.88 0.83 -14.79
CA PHE A 28 17.51 1.98 -15.63
C PHE A 28 18.45 3.17 -15.48
N LEU A 29 19.15 3.29 -14.36
CA LEU A 29 19.99 4.45 -14.06
C LEU A 29 21.42 4.25 -14.53
N LYS A 30 22.05 5.33 -14.95
CA LYS A 30 23.50 5.39 -15.10
C LYS A 30 24.14 5.28 -13.72
N ASP A 31 25.27 4.63 -13.63
CA ASP A 31 25.99 4.41 -12.38
C ASP A 31 26.25 5.71 -11.57
N GLN A 32 26.62 6.78 -12.27
CA GLN A 32 26.83 8.10 -11.64
C GLN A 32 25.55 8.62 -10.94
N VAL A 33 24.38 8.44 -11.56
CA VAL A 33 23.09 8.86 -11.01
C VAL A 33 22.74 8.03 -9.78
N TYR A 34 22.86 6.69 -9.92
CA TYR A 34 22.59 5.78 -8.81
C TYR A 34 23.49 6.06 -7.60
N ARG A 35 24.79 6.27 -7.83
CA ARG A 35 25.74 6.67 -6.76
C ARG A 35 25.36 8.00 -6.11
N ALA A 36 24.93 8.98 -6.89
CA ALA A 36 24.50 10.26 -6.34
C ALA A 36 23.32 10.09 -5.38
N LEU A 37 22.32 9.24 -5.72
CA LEU A 37 21.19 8.92 -4.85
C LEU A 37 21.63 8.19 -3.59
N VAL A 38 22.38 7.08 -3.72
CA VAL A 38 22.83 6.26 -2.58
C VAL A 38 23.67 7.07 -1.60
N ASN A 39 24.51 8.00 -2.10
CA ASN A 39 25.37 8.80 -1.26
C ASN A 39 24.64 9.98 -0.60
N GLU A 40 23.60 10.54 -1.22
CA GLU A 40 22.89 11.68 -0.66
C GLU A 40 21.76 11.27 0.27
N ILE A 41 21.00 10.21 -0.05
CA ILE A 41 19.89 9.74 0.78
C ILE A 41 20.42 9.19 2.11
N SER A 42 19.86 9.68 3.21
CA SER A 42 20.26 9.34 4.57
C SER A 42 19.14 8.74 5.39
N GLY A 43 19.24 7.45 5.71
CA GLY A 43 18.28 6.82 6.63
C GLY A 43 18.37 7.37 8.05
N ASP A 44 19.55 7.89 8.45
CA ASP A 44 19.70 8.54 9.77
C ASP A 44 18.90 9.86 9.83
N VAL A 45 18.85 10.62 8.73
CA VAL A 45 18.01 11.84 8.64
C VAL A 45 16.53 11.48 8.62
N ALA A 46 16.15 10.49 7.82
CA ALA A 46 14.77 10.00 7.82
C ALA A 46 14.33 9.55 9.22
N PHE A 47 15.18 8.82 9.93
CA PHE A 47 14.90 8.37 11.30
C PHE A 47 14.69 9.54 12.29
N GLU A 48 15.42 10.65 12.14
CA GLU A 48 15.19 11.84 12.98
C GLU A 48 13.84 12.49 12.67
N HIS A 49 13.35 12.45 11.42
CA HIS A 49 11.98 12.86 11.10
C HIS A 49 10.94 11.93 11.72
N VAL A 50 11.14 10.59 11.63
CA VAL A 50 10.27 9.63 12.34
C VAL A 50 10.19 9.96 13.82
N ARG A 51 11.36 10.12 14.47
CA ARG A 51 11.43 10.48 15.89
C ARG A 51 10.63 11.73 16.21
N TRP A 52 10.67 12.74 15.34
CA TRP A 52 9.93 13.97 15.57
C TRP A 52 8.41 13.74 15.45
N PHE A 53 7.96 12.98 14.44
CA PHE A 53 6.55 12.68 14.21
C PHE A 53 5.93 11.89 15.38
N THR A 54 6.65 10.95 15.96
CA THR A 54 6.16 10.11 17.07
C THR A 54 5.83 10.86 18.35
N HIS A 55 6.18 12.14 18.48
CA HIS A 55 5.79 12.95 19.63
C HIS A 55 4.31 13.33 19.63
N TYR A 56 3.65 13.27 18.51
CA TYR A 56 2.31 13.79 18.31
C TYR A 56 1.30 12.66 18.10
N HIS A 57 0.13 12.82 18.73
CA HIS A 57 -1.05 12.05 18.39
C HIS A 57 -1.75 12.76 17.23
N ARG A 58 -1.93 12.09 16.11
CA ARG A 58 -2.31 12.64 14.81
C ARG A 58 -3.58 11.96 14.26
N PRO A 59 -4.71 11.94 15.00
CA PRO A 59 -5.87 11.18 14.59
C PRO A 59 -6.42 11.66 13.23
N MET A 60 -7.12 10.78 12.53
CA MET A 60 -7.86 11.12 11.32
C MET A 60 -8.76 12.33 11.52
N GLY A 61 -8.96 13.12 10.47
CA GLY A 61 -9.79 14.32 10.51
C GLY A 61 -9.09 15.54 11.11
N GLY A 62 -7.77 15.47 11.30
CA GLY A 62 -6.96 16.56 11.80
C GLY A 62 -6.96 16.70 13.33
N GLY A 63 -6.55 17.87 13.80
CA GLY A 63 -6.37 18.19 15.21
C GLY A 63 -5.01 18.81 15.48
N GLU A 64 -4.77 19.26 16.72
CA GLU A 64 -3.55 20.02 17.06
C GLU A 64 -2.25 19.24 16.74
N GLY A 65 -2.23 17.93 16.98
CA GLY A 65 -1.07 17.07 16.69
C GLY A 65 -0.82 16.89 15.19
N TYR A 66 -1.87 16.62 14.41
CA TYR A 66 -1.79 16.54 12.96
C TYR A 66 -1.27 17.85 12.35
N GLU A 67 -1.86 18.98 12.74
CA GLU A 67 -1.44 20.30 12.26
C GLU A 67 0.01 20.63 12.64
N ALA A 68 0.50 20.20 13.82
CA ALA A 68 1.89 20.41 14.22
C ALA A 68 2.85 19.66 13.28
N VAL A 69 2.50 18.44 12.91
CA VAL A 69 3.28 17.61 11.97
C VAL A 69 3.21 18.18 10.56
N ALA A 70 2.03 18.56 10.08
CA ALA A 70 1.86 19.21 8.78
C ALA A 70 2.69 20.47 8.65
N ARG A 71 2.67 21.35 9.66
CA ARG A 71 3.53 22.56 9.71
C ARG A 71 5.03 22.22 9.71
N TYR A 72 5.44 21.15 10.40
CA TYR A 72 6.83 20.73 10.38
C TYR A 72 7.26 20.29 8.98
N VAL A 73 6.45 19.46 8.29
CA VAL A 73 6.73 19.03 6.92
C VAL A 73 6.81 20.23 5.98
N GLU A 74 5.84 21.14 6.04
CA GLU A 74 5.82 22.36 5.24
C GLU A 74 7.08 23.22 5.46
N GLN A 75 7.47 23.38 6.72
CA GLN A 75 8.70 24.11 7.06
C GLN A 75 9.95 23.41 6.50
N LYS A 76 10.08 22.10 6.68
CA LYS A 76 11.22 21.34 6.16
C LYS A 76 11.29 21.35 4.65
N ALA A 77 10.17 21.21 3.97
CA ALA A 77 10.09 21.31 2.52
C ALA A 77 10.61 22.68 2.01
N LYS A 78 10.24 23.78 2.69
CA LYS A 78 10.76 25.13 2.41
C LYS A 78 12.25 25.25 2.71
N GLU A 79 12.72 24.72 3.85
CA GLU A 79 14.15 24.69 4.22
C GLU A 79 15.00 23.94 3.21
N TYR A 80 14.47 22.87 2.60
CA TYR A 80 15.12 22.08 1.57
C TYR A 80 15.07 22.74 0.17
N GLY A 81 14.37 23.87 0.03
CA GLY A 81 14.29 24.64 -1.20
C GLY A 81 13.34 24.04 -2.23
N LEU A 82 12.35 23.23 -1.81
CA LEU A 82 11.31 22.72 -2.72
C LEU A 82 10.43 23.87 -3.21
N GLU A 83 9.89 23.69 -4.41
CA GLU A 83 9.00 24.64 -5.05
C GLU A 83 7.54 24.35 -4.67
N ASP A 84 6.67 25.37 -4.78
CA ASP A 84 5.21 25.31 -4.60
C ASP A 84 4.74 24.66 -3.29
N VAL A 85 5.50 24.87 -2.22
CA VAL A 85 5.21 24.32 -0.90
C VAL A 85 3.97 24.97 -0.31
N ARG A 86 2.93 24.18 -0.08
CA ARG A 86 1.63 24.63 0.46
C ARG A 86 0.91 23.54 1.24
N THR A 87 0.04 23.94 2.15
CA THR A 87 -0.94 23.07 2.78
C THR A 87 -2.31 23.29 2.12
N ILE A 88 -2.86 22.24 1.54
CA ILE A 88 -4.18 22.22 0.89
C ILE A 88 -5.17 21.75 1.93
N THR A 89 -6.04 22.63 2.40
CA THR A 89 -7.08 22.30 3.39
C THR A 89 -8.35 21.87 2.67
N LEU A 90 -8.91 20.77 3.09
CA LEU A 90 -10.09 20.10 2.52
C LEU A 90 -11.14 19.90 3.61
N PRO A 91 -12.43 19.75 3.26
CA PRO A 91 -13.44 19.35 4.22
C PRO A 91 -13.09 18.01 4.86
N GLY A 92 -13.24 17.90 6.18
CA GLY A 92 -13.09 16.62 6.88
C GLY A 92 -14.38 15.79 6.78
N ASP A 93 -14.23 14.50 6.69
CA ASP A 93 -15.31 13.51 6.76
C ASP A 93 -15.45 12.87 8.15
N THR A 94 -14.41 13.00 8.97
CA THR A 94 -14.34 12.53 10.35
C THR A 94 -14.18 13.73 11.29
N PRO A 95 -14.80 13.74 12.50
CA PRO A 95 -14.62 14.83 13.44
C PRO A 95 -13.16 15.01 13.85
N SER A 96 -12.65 16.23 13.79
CA SER A 96 -11.32 16.54 14.34
C SER A 96 -11.33 16.41 15.87
N TRP A 97 -10.32 15.74 16.41
CA TRP A 97 -10.22 15.45 17.84
C TRP A 97 -8.80 15.63 18.35
N THR A 98 -8.66 16.19 19.55
CA THR A 98 -7.37 16.38 20.21
C THR A 98 -7.46 15.85 21.64
N PRO A 99 -6.80 14.73 21.98
CA PRO A 99 -6.66 14.27 23.36
C PRO A 99 -5.65 15.14 24.11
N LYS A 100 -5.99 15.53 25.34
CA LYS A 100 -5.09 16.26 26.23
C LYS A 100 -4.67 15.43 27.43
N LEU A 101 -5.62 14.69 28.03
CA LEU A 101 -5.39 13.85 29.17
C LEU A 101 -6.42 12.74 29.24
N GLY A 102 -5.97 11.54 29.58
CA GLY A 102 -6.81 10.41 29.99
C GLY A 102 -6.19 9.74 31.21
N GLU A 103 -6.93 9.69 32.31
CA GLU A 103 -6.55 8.98 33.54
C GLU A 103 -7.65 8.06 33.98
N LEU A 104 -7.29 6.81 34.25
CA LEU A 104 -8.16 5.81 34.88
C LEU A 104 -7.49 5.25 36.12
N TRP A 105 -8.12 5.43 37.26
CA TRP A 105 -7.67 4.90 38.55
C TRP A 105 -8.67 3.90 39.09
N LEU A 106 -8.19 2.76 39.55
CA LEU A 106 -8.91 1.95 40.54
C LEU A 106 -8.74 2.66 41.91
N VAL A 107 -9.85 2.95 42.60
CA VAL A 107 -9.82 3.65 43.87
C VAL A 107 -10.29 2.77 45.06
N ALA A 108 -10.96 1.68 44.75
CA ALA A 108 -11.33 0.65 45.72
C ALA A 108 -11.26 -0.74 45.06
N PRO A 109 -10.83 -1.80 45.79
CA PRO A 109 -10.51 -1.85 47.24
C PRO A 109 -9.13 -1.26 47.57
N ALA A 110 -8.24 -1.08 46.59
CA ALA A 110 -6.92 -0.48 46.76
C ALA A 110 -6.64 0.49 45.61
N GLU A 111 -6.02 1.62 45.90
CA GLU A 111 -5.73 2.63 44.88
C GLU A 111 -4.57 2.18 44.01
N ARG A 112 -4.80 2.18 42.70
CA ARG A 112 -3.77 2.00 41.66
C ARG A 112 -4.21 2.64 40.34
N ARG A 113 -3.25 3.13 39.57
CA ARG A 113 -3.51 3.64 38.21
C ARG A 113 -3.63 2.46 37.24
N LEU A 114 -4.67 2.49 36.38
CA LEU A 114 -4.92 1.48 35.36
C LEU A 114 -4.51 1.99 33.95
N ALA A 115 -4.73 3.28 33.69
CA ALA A 115 -4.39 3.90 32.40
C ALA A 115 -3.98 5.36 32.58
N PHE A 116 -3.03 5.82 31.74
CA PHE A 116 -2.54 7.19 31.76
C PHE A 116 -1.95 7.56 30.38
N THR A 117 -2.60 8.44 29.64
CA THR A 117 -2.22 8.77 28.28
C THR A 117 -0.80 9.35 28.10
N PRO A 118 -0.21 10.10 29.07
CA PRO A 118 1.20 10.49 28.94
C PRO A 118 2.20 9.31 28.95
N GLU A 119 1.83 8.16 29.52
CA GLU A 119 2.66 6.95 29.49
C GLU A 119 2.33 6.06 28.29
N VAL A 120 1.04 5.82 28.04
CA VAL A 120 0.53 5.01 26.93
C VAL A 120 -0.62 5.77 26.27
N ALA A 121 -0.33 6.48 25.21
CA ALA A 121 -1.31 7.33 24.54
C ALA A 121 -2.58 6.57 24.13
N LEU A 122 -2.41 5.36 23.62
CA LEU A 122 -3.50 4.47 23.19
C LEU A 122 -4.35 3.91 24.33
N SER A 123 -3.99 4.19 25.60
CA SER A 123 -4.83 3.81 26.73
C SER A 123 -6.15 4.58 26.82
N LEU A 124 -6.32 5.65 26.03
CA LEU A 124 -7.58 6.35 25.81
C LEU A 124 -8.05 6.09 24.37
N ALA A 125 -9.26 5.56 24.23
CA ALA A 125 -9.83 5.36 22.90
C ALA A 125 -10.07 6.70 22.20
N ASP A 126 -9.78 6.79 20.91
CA ASP A 126 -9.99 7.97 20.10
C ASP A 126 -11.47 8.41 20.16
N TYR A 127 -11.69 9.69 20.02
CA TYR A 127 -12.98 10.36 20.17
C TYR A 127 -13.63 10.25 21.54
N SER A 128 -12.88 9.88 22.57
CA SER A 128 -13.34 10.00 23.97
C SER A 128 -13.61 11.47 24.31
N ARG A 129 -14.77 11.75 24.88
CA ARG A 129 -15.17 13.11 25.30
C ARG A 129 -14.71 13.39 26.71
N THR A 130 -14.52 14.68 26.98
CA THR A 130 -14.19 15.16 28.33
C THR A 130 -15.16 14.61 29.37
N ALA A 131 -14.60 14.04 30.43
CA ALA A 131 -15.31 13.45 31.54
C ALA A 131 -14.55 13.64 32.83
N ASP A 132 -15.29 13.87 33.92
CA ASP A 132 -14.75 13.91 35.29
C ASP A 132 -15.68 13.09 36.19
N VAL A 133 -15.27 11.87 36.49
CA VAL A 133 -16.04 10.93 37.35
C VAL A 133 -15.23 10.65 38.59
N ALA A 134 -15.59 11.30 39.69
CA ALA A 134 -14.88 11.16 40.98
C ALA A 134 -14.85 9.72 41.50
N GLU A 135 -15.96 8.99 41.34
CA GLU A 135 -16.08 7.60 41.75
C GLU A 135 -17.26 6.92 41.03
N ALA A 136 -17.04 5.75 40.44
CA ALA A 136 -18.06 4.89 39.84
C ALA A 136 -17.74 3.43 40.10
N GLU A 137 -18.75 2.57 40.22
CA GLU A 137 -18.57 1.11 40.31
C GLU A 137 -18.10 0.57 38.96
N LEU A 138 -17.13 -0.36 38.98
CA LEU A 138 -16.65 -1.09 37.82
C LEU A 138 -17.29 -2.49 37.77
N ILE A 139 -17.95 -2.81 36.68
CA ILE A 139 -18.64 -4.11 36.49
C ILE A 139 -18.09 -4.82 35.25
N ASP A 140 -17.73 -6.10 35.40
CA ASP A 140 -17.40 -6.98 34.28
C ASP A 140 -18.68 -7.48 33.59
N VAL A 141 -18.77 -7.24 32.26
CA VAL A 141 -19.89 -7.66 31.42
C VAL A 141 -19.46 -8.75 30.40
N GLY A 142 -18.29 -9.35 30.59
CA GLY A 142 -17.78 -10.37 29.66
C GLY A 142 -17.37 -9.76 28.31
N GLU A 143 -17.86 -10.30 27.20
CA GLU A 143 -17.66 -9.67 25.90
C GLU A 143 -18.45 -8.35 25.76
N GLY A 144 -19.64 -8.30 26.32
CA GLY A 144 -20.45 -7.08 26.37
C GLY A 144 -21.10 -6.71 25.03
N THR A 145 -21.21 -7.62 24.09
CA THR A 145 -21.66 -7.34 22.71
C THR A 145 -23.12 -7.71 22.42
N ASP A 146 -23.81 -8.30 23.39
CA ASP A 146 -25.19 -8.78 23.26
C ASP A 146 -26.00 -8.57 24.54
N GLU A 147 -27.31 -8.78 24.46
CA GLU A 147 -28.22 -8.62 25.59
C GLU A 147 -27.93 -9.63 26.72
N ALA A 148 -27.48 -10.84 26.39
CA ALA A 148 -27.19 -11.88 27.39
C ALA A 148 -26.06 -11.46 28.33
N SER A 149 -25.10 -10.70 27.85
CA SER A 149 -23.99 -10.14 28.62
C SER A 149 -24.46 -9.24 29.79
N TYR A 150 -25.68 -8.72 29.74
CA TYR A 150 -26.23 -7.78 30.72
C TYR A 150 -27.33 -8.36 31.59
N GLN A 151 -27.71 -9.62 31.40
CA GLN A 151 -28.75 -10.26 32.21
C GLN A 151 -28.35 -10.28 33.71
N GLY A 152 -29.19 -9.70 34.54
CA GLY A 152 -28.96 -9.57 36.01
C GLY A 152 -27.88 -8.54 36.40
N ARG A 153 -27.37 -7.74 35.43
CA ARG A 153 -26.36 -6.71 35.69
C ARG A 153 -26.92 -5.31 35.45
N ALA A 154 -27.06 -4.54 36.52
CA ALA A 154 -27.43 -3.13 36.39
C ALA A 154 -26.16 -2.29 36.12
N VAL A 155 -26.02 -1.76 34.90
CA VAL A 155 -24.84 -1.01 34.46
C VAL A 155 -25.08 0.51 34.39
N ALA A 156 -26.31 0.98 34.51
CA ALA A 156 -26.63 2.40 34.49
C ALA A 156 -25.84 3.16 35.58
N GLY A 157 -25.17 4.24 35.19
CA GLY A 157 -24.34 5.05 36.08
C GLY A 157 -23.01 4.39 36.51
N LYS A 158 -22.61 3.28 35.90
CA LYS A 158 -21.37 2.55 36.19
C LYS A 158 -20.43 2.54 35.02
N VAL A 159 -19.20 2.12 35.24
CA VAL A 159 -18.20 1.85 34.17
C VAL A 159 -18.17 0.34 33.96
N VAL A 160 -18.13 -0.10 32.69
CA VAL A 160 -18.11 -1.52 32.36
C VAL A 160 -16.71 -1.98 31.91
N LEU A 161 -16.27 -3.16 32.36
CA LEU A 161 -15.13 -3.88 31.81
C LEU A 161 -15.63 -4.85 30.75
N ALA A 162 -15.09 -4.81 29.55
CA ALA A 162 -15.50 -5.67 28.44
C ALA A 162 -14.32 -6.10 27.56
N SER A 163 -14.49 -7.21 26.82
CA SER A 163 -13.47 -7.73 25.88
C SER A 163 -13.95 -7.87 24.43
N GLY A 164 -15.21 -7.59 24.17
CA GLY A 164 -15.73 -7.55 22.79
C GLY A 164 -15.41 -6.22 22.09
N PRO A 165 -15.62 -6.12 20.75
CA PRO A 165 -15.35 -4.92 19.99
C PRO A 165 -15.97 -3.66 20.59
N LEU A 166 -15.15 -2.65 20.87
CA LEU A 166 -15.51 -1.46 21.66
C LEU A 166 -16.79 -0.78 21.15
N GLY A 167 -16.95 -0.61 19.85
CA GLY A 167 -18.15 0.01 19.28
C GLY A 167 -19.44 -0.75 19.63
N ARG A 168 -19.41 -2.10 19.58
CA ARG A 168 -20.56 -2.93 19.95
C ARG A 168 -20.86 -2.85 21.45
N VAL A 169 -19.81 -2.80 22.27
CA VAL A 169 -19.96 -2.63 23.71
C VAL A 169 -20.54 -1.26 24.04
N MET A 170 -20.11 -0.20 23.35
CA MET A 170 -20.68 1.14 23.50
C MET A 170 -22.19 1.16 23.19
N ASP A 171 -22.62 0.52 22.11
CA ASP A 171 -24.04 0.42 21.76
C ASP A 171 -24.84 -0.26 22.88
N GLU A 172 -24.35 -1.40 23.37
CA GLU A 172 -25.11 -2.17 24.36
C GLU A 172 -25.04 -1.62 25.79
N ALA A 173 -23.84 -1.22 26.24
CA ALA A 173 -23.64 -0.76 27.62
C ALA A 173 -24.03 0.71 27.81
N VAL A 174 -23.52 1.60 26.95
CA VAL A 174 -23.62 3.05 27.15
C VAL A 174 -24.93 3.58 26.60
N TRP A 175 -25.15 3.40 25.32
CA TRP A 175 -26.31 4.08 24.66
C TRP A 175 -27.63 3.39 24.92
N LYS A 176 -27.67 2.07 25.07
CA LYS A 176 -28.92 1.35 25.41
C LYS A 176 -29.19 1.26 26.91
N ARG A 177 -28.14 1.16 27.77
CA ARG A 177 -28.31 0.83 29.19
C ARG A 177 -27.77 1.88 30.16
N GLY A 178 -27.18 2.99 29.65
CA GLY A 178 -26.79 4.13 30.46
C GLY A 178 -25.51 3.94 31.30
N ALA A 179 -24.61 3.06 30.90
CA ALA A 179 -23.25 3.04 31.45
C ALA A 179 -22.53 4.37 31.19
N LEU A 180 -21.63 4.78 32.09
CA LEU A 180 -20.86 6.02 31.95
C LEU A 180 -19.80 5.95 30.86
N GLY A 181 -19.17 4.79 30.72
CA GLY A 181 -18.10 4.53 29.75
C GLY A 181 -17.61 3.08 29.84
N VAL A 182 -16.60 2.76 29.04
CA VAL A 182 -16.08 1.41 28.87
C VAL A 182 -14.59 1.35 29.17
N VAL A 183 -14.16 0.31 29.87
CA VAL A 183 -12.77 -0.16 29.92
C VAL A 183 -12.71 -1.41 29.06
N TYR A 184 -12.00 -1.32 27.96
CA TYR A 184 -11.85 -2.39 26.96
C TYR A 184 -10.49 -3.06 27.08
N TYR A 185 -10.41 -4.36 26.77
CA TYR A 185 -9.16 -5.05 26.54
C TYR A 185 -9.33 -6.18 25.50
N PRO A 186 -8.31 -6.46 24.66
CA PRO A 186 -8.38 -7.47 23.60
C PRO A 186 -8.09 -8.87 24.16
N ALA A 187 -9.08 -9.64 24.57
CA ALA A 187 -8.88 -10.95 25.20
C ALA A 187 -8.13 -11.96 24.31
N SER A 188 -8.22 -11.84 22.99
CA SER A 188 -7.57 -12.73 22.00
C SER A 188 -6.11 -12.40 21.71
N ARG A 189 -5.58 -11.26 22.16
CA ARG A 189 -4.21 -10.80 21.83
C ARG A 189 -3.17 -11.43 22.76
N THR A 190 -3.03 -12.76 22.68
CA THR A 190 -2.22 -13.56 23.61
C THR A 190 -0.73 -13.57 23.28
N ASP A 191 -0.35 -13.33 22.02
CA ASP A 191 1.05 -13.37 21.58
C ASP A 191 1.82 -12.11 22.03
N TYR A 192 1.12 -10.98 22.14
CA TYR A 192 1.64 -9.71 22.64
C TYR A 192 0.76 -9.18 23.78
N PRO A 193 0.77 -9.84 24.95
CA PRO A 193 -0.23 -9.59 26.01
C PRO A 193 -0.06 -8.23 26.71
N ASP A 194 1.05 -7.54 26.52
CA ASP A 194 1.32 -6.23 27.11
C ASP A 194 1.01 -5.07 26.16
N GLN A 195 0.78 -5.35 24.89
CA GLN A 195 0.37 -4.32 23.93
C GLN A 195 -1.00 -3.73 24.26
N VAL A 196 -1.10 -2.42 24.14
CA VAL A 196 -2.36 -1.68 24.14
C VAL A 196 -2.71 -1.35 22.70
N PRO A 197 -3.76 -1.95 22.12
CA PRO A 197 -4.15 -1.68 20.75
C PRO A 197 -4.86 -0.35 20.64
N TRP A 198 -4.75 0.28 19.50
CA TRP A 198 -5.61 1.40 19.12
C TRP A 198 -7.09 0.98 19.13
N SER A 199 -7.94 1.87 19.56
CA SER A 199 -9.39 1.73 19.53
C SER A 199 -10.05 3.11 19.44
N ARG A 200 -11.24 3.15 18.87
CA ARG A 200 -12.01 4.39 18.79
C ARG A 200 -13.45 4.21 19.25
N ILE A 201 -14.03 5.26 19.80
CA ILE A 201 -15.47 5.35 20.00
C ILE A 201 -16.10 5.69 18.65
N PRO A 202 -17.14 4.97 18.22
CA PRO A 202 -17.87 5.32 17.00
C PRO A 202 -18.40 6.75 17.08
N VAL A 203 -17.96 7.61 16.16
CA VAL A 203 -18.50 8.95 15.96
C VAL A 203 -19.42 8.90 14.77
N GLU A 204 -20.67 8.64 15.00
CA GLU A 204 -21.65 8.69 13.93
C GLU A 204 -22.13 10.14 13.76
N ASN A 205 -21.81 10.70 12.59
CA ASN A 205 -22.24 12.05 12.23
C ASN A 205 -23.76 12.20 12.16
N GLU A 206 -24.51 11.11 12.14
CA GLU A 206 -25.95 11.10 11.88
C GLU A 206 -26.82 10.88 13.12
N ASP A 207 -26.32 10.18 14.15
CA ASP A 207 -27.13 9.88 15.35
C ASP A 207 -26.84 10.82 16.52
N LYS A 208 -27.41 12.01 16.48
CA LYS A 208 -27.33 13.01 17.58
C LYS A 208 -27.93 12.51 18.91
N SER A 209 -28.59 11.35 18.94
CA SER A 209 -29.12 10.76 20.16
C SER A 209 -28.04 10.08 20.99
N LYS A 210 -26.92 9.70 20.38
CA LYS A 210 -25.77 9.09 21.07
C LYS A 210 -25.01 10.15 21.85
N LYS A 211 -25.11 10.09 23.18
CA LYS A 211 -24.37 10.99 24.07
C LYS A 211 -22.88 10.67 24.02
N GLY A 212 -22.05 11.72 24.06
CA GLY A 212 -20.62 11.58 24.21
C GLY A 212 -20.24 10.79 25.47
N THR A 213 -19.22 9.95 25.35
CA THR A 213 -18.74 9.07 26.40
C THR A 213 -17.21 8.94 26.32
N PHE A 214 -16.64 8.08 27.13
CA PHE A 214 -15.21 7.77 27.14
C PHE A 214 -14.98 6.25 27.06
N GLY A 215 -13.83 5.89 26.48
CA GLY A 215 -13.32 4.53 26.46
C GLY A 215 -11.87 4.49 26.92
N PHE A 216 -11.53 3.58 27.81
CA PHE A 216 -10.13 3.26 28.12
C PHE A 216 -9.77 1.90 27.57
N VAL A 217 -8.53 1.75 27.12
CA VAL A 217 -8.00 0.52 26.55
C VAL A 217 -6.87 0.01 27.44
N LEU A 218 -6.98 -1.24 27.87
CA LEU A 218 -5.94 -1.93 28.61
C LEU A 218 -5.28 -3.00 27.73
N SER A 219 -4.08 -3.42 28.10
CA SER A 219 -3.48 -4.61 27.52
C SER A 219 -4.27 -5.88 27.89
N GLN A 220 -4.08 -6.93 27.12
CA GLN A 220 -4.68 -8.24 27.39
C GLN A 220 -4.36 -8.73 28.81
N ARG A 221 -3.11 -8.60 29.23
CA ARG A 221 -2.63 -9.03 30.56
C ARG A 221 -3.34 -8.28 31.68
N GLU A 222 -3.35 -6.94 31.63
CA GLU A 222 -4.00 -6.14 32.67
C GLU A 222 -5.51 -6.31 32.70
N GLY A 223 -6.16 -6.39 31.53
CA GLY A 223 -7.60 -6.62 31.46
C GLY A 223 -8.01 -8.00 32.00
N THR A 224 -7.27 -9.06 31.65
CA THR A 224 -7.51 -10.41 32.17
C THR A 224 -7.31 -10.47 33.69
N LYS A 225 -6.25 -9.85 34.21
CA LYS A 225 -5.99 -9.74 35.64
C LYS A 225 -7.12 -9.00 36.34
N LEU A 226 -7.53 -7.85 35.85
CA LEU A 226 -8.61 -7.06 36.40
C LEU A 226 -9.94 -7.84 36.42
N ARG A 227 -10.26 -8.59 35.38
CA ARG A 227 -11.43 -9.48 35.30
C ARG A 227 -11.38 -10.55 36.39
N ALA A 228 -10.24 -11.21 36.60
CA ALA A 228 -10.06 -12.22 37.63
C ALA A 228 -10.22 -11.62 39.03
N GLU A 229 -9.70 -10.43 39.27
CA GLU A 229 -9.86 -9.70 40.52
C GLU A 229 -11.34 -9.37 40.80
N LEU A 230 -12.07 -8.87 39.78
CA LEU A 230 -13.51 -8.58 39.90
C LEU A 230 -14.32 -9.84 40.19
N ALA A 231 -14.01 -10.98 39.58
CA ALA A 231 -14.69 -12.25 39.83
C ALA A 231 -14.46 -12.78 41.27
N ALA A 232 -13.32 -12.50 41.85
CA ALA A 232 -12.97 -12.90 43.23
C ALA A 232 -13.41 -11.86 44.30
N ALA A 233 -13.92 -10.71 43.86
CA ALA A 233 -14.20 -9.57 44.72
C ALA A 233 -15.35 -9.82 45.71
N LYS A 234 -15.11 -9.45 47.00
CA LYS A 234 -16.14 -9.45 48.03
C LYS A 234 -16.79 -8.08 48.24
N THR A 235 -16.17 -7.04 47.71
CA THR A 235 -16.63 -5.65 47.75
C THR A 235 -16.58 -5.06 46.34
N PRO A 236 -17.48 -4.12 46.01
CA PRO A 236 -17.46 -3.49 44.70
C PRO A 236 -16.12 -2.81 44.40
N TYR A 237 -15.60 -3.03 43.17
CA TYR A 237 -14.49 -2.28 42.66
C TYR A 237 -14.99 -0.92 42.17
N LYS A 238 -14.23 0.13 42.42
CA LYS A 238 -14.58 1.49 42.04
C LYS A 238 -13.45 2.15 41.29
N VAL A 239 -13.80 2.94 40.31
CA VAL A 239 -12.86 3.70 39.47
C VAL A 239 -13.11 5.19 39.54
N ARG A 240 -12.04 5.96 39.38
CA ARG A 240 -12.05 7.40 39.10
C ARG A 240 -11.57 7.62 37.70
N VAL A 241 -12.25 8.49 36.97
CA VAL A 241 -11.97 8.78 35.56
C VAL A 241 -11.78 10.27 35.36
N LYS A 242 -10.74 10.65 34.66
CA LYS A 242 -10.56 12.01 34.15
C LYS A 242 -10.16 11.96 32.69
N VAL A 243 -10.92 12.58 31.84
CA VAL A 243 -10.64 12.78 30.42
C VAL A 243 -10.74 14.25 30.09
N ASP A 244 -9.74 14.78 29.43
CA ASP A 244 -9.73 16.11 28.82
C ASP A 244 -9.42 15.98 27.34
N SER A 245 -10.34 16.41 26.48
CA SER A 245 -10.25 16.35 25.03
C SER A 245 -11.00 17.49 24.39
N THR A 246 -10.61 17.85 23.18
CA THR A 246 -11.26 18.91 22.41
C THR A 246 -11.69 18.34 21.05
N PHE A 247 -12.93 18.67 20.65
CA PHE A 247 -13.41 18.44 19.29
C PHE A 247 -13.38 19.76 18.54
N HIS A 248 -12.97 19.73 17.29
CA HIS A 248 -12.90 20.89 16.42
C HIS A 248 -14.01 20.77 15.35
N ASP A 249 -14.77 21.85 15.17
CA ASP A 249 -15.86 21.93 14.19
C ASP A 249 -15.80 23.28 13.46
N PRO A 250 -15.77 23.32 12.12
CA PRO A 250 -15.83 22.16 11.22
C PRO A 250 -14.53 21.36 11.27
N SER A 251 -14.63 20.03 11.01
CA SER A 251 -13.46 19.20 10.80
C SER A 251 -12.81 19.49 9.45
N THR A 252 -11.48 19.38 9.41
CA THR A 252 -10.71 19.56 8.18
C THR A 252 -9.66 18.49 8.07
N GLN A 253 -9.40 18.07 6.86
CA GLN A 253 -8.24 17.26 6.52
C GLN A 253 -7.35 18.01 5.54
N SER A 254 -6.11 17.60 5.36
CA SER A 254 -5.21 18.35 4.50
C SER A 254 -4.18 17.48 3.79
N ILE A 255 -3.67 18.02 2.69
CA ILE A 255 -2.48 17.52 2.00
C ILE A 255 -1.43 18.62 2.10
N VAL A 256 -0.24 18.28 2.63
CA VAL A 256 0.94 19.13 2.44
C VAL A 256 1.56 18.73 1.10
N GLU A 257 1.70 19.71 0.22
CA GLU A 257 2.29 19.52 -1.11
C GLU A 257 3.60 20.28 -1.25
N ALA A 258 4.57 19.65 -1.92
CA ALA A 258 5.79 20.28 -2.40
C ALA A 258 6.19 19.70 -3.76
N VAL A 259 6.96 20.45 -4.54
CA VAL A 259 7.30 20.06 -5.91
C VAL A 259 8.80 20.25 -6.19
N ILE A 260 9.39 19.35 -6.97
CA ILE A 260 10.61 19.59 -7.74
C ILE A 260 10.15 19.78 -9.18
N ARG A 261 10.20 21.02 -9.69
CA ARG A 261 9.82 21.32 -11.05
C ARG A 261 10.76 20.68 -12.07
N GLY A 262 10.18 20.06 -13.09
CA GLY A 262 10.89 19.55 -14.25
C GLY A 262 11.41 20.65 -15.18
N THR A 263 12.02 20.24 -16.30
CA THR A 263 12.55 21.18 -17.29
C THR A 263 11.55 21.54 -18.39
N ASP A 264 10.66 20.61 -18.78
CA ASP A 264 9.87 20.75 -20.01
C ASP A 264 8.52 20.02 -20.03
N ILE A 265 8.21 19.17 -19.07
CA ILE A 265 6.94 18.41 -19.02
C ILE A 265 6.28 18.63 -17.64
N HIS A 266 5.15 19.34 -17.62
CA HIS A 266 4.44 19.75 -16.42
C HIS A 266 3.00 19.21 -16.36
N ASP A 267 2.70 18.22 -17.18
CA ASP A 267 1.39 17.53 -17.28
C ASP A 267 1.51 16.00 -17.19
N GLN A 268 2.61 15.51 -16.62
CA GLN A 268 2.91 14.10 -16.42
C GLN A 268 3.68 13.90 -15.10
N ASP A 269 3.09 14.31 -13.98
CA ASP A 269 3.74 14.34 -12.68
C ASP A 269 3.97 12.94 -12.13
N ILE A 270 5.10 12.76 -11.46
CA ILE A 270 5.37 11.59 -10.61
C ILE A 270 5.04 11.99 -9.18
N VAL A 271 4.07 11.32 -8.57
CA VAL A 271 3.57 11.66 -7.23
C VAL A 271 4.10 10.66 -6.21
N LEU A 272 4.73 11.15 -5.15
CA LEU A 272 5.13 10.37 -3.98
C LEU A 272 4.21 10.70 -2.82
N THR A 273 3.64 9.69 -2.17
CA THR A 273 2.69 9.86 -1.06
C THR A 273 3.13 9.12 0.20
N GLY A 274 2.65 9.58 1.34
CA GLY A 274 2.64 8.95 2.64
C GLY A 274 1.70 9.74 3.55
N HIS A 275 1.05 9.07 4.50
CA HIS A 275 0.01 9.71 5.32
C HIS A 275 0.48 10.17 6.69
N LEU A 276 0.06 11.37 7.09
CA LEU A 276 0.48 11.99 8.35
C LEU A 276 -0.36 11.59 9.54
N GLN A 277 -1.66 11.27 9.30
CA GLN A 277 -2.53 10.90 10.39
C GLN A 277 -2.12 9.54 10.94
N GLU A 278 -2.06 9.44 12.21
CA GLU A 278 -1.94 8.22 13.00
C GLU A 278 -2.01 8.54 14.49
N GLU A 279 -2.13 7.54 15.30
CA GLU A 279 -2.00 7.64 16.73
C GLU A 279 -0.53 7.90 17.17
N ARG A 280 -0.35 8.28 18.39
CA ARG A 280 0.98 8.35 19.00
C ARG A 280 1.37 6.93 19.47
N PHE A 281 2.46 6.35 19.14
CA PHE A 281 3.68 6.76 18.48
C PHE A 281 3.64 6.53 16.97
N SER A 282 3.12 5.39 16.48
CA SER A 282 3.01 5.01 15.07
C SER A 282 4.26 5.39 14.29
N ALA A 283 5.35 4.70 14.66
CA ALA A 283 6.66 5.01 14.13
C ALA A 283 6.90 4.39 12.76
N ASN A 284 6.37 3.17 12.53
CA ASN A 284 6.41 2.53 11.24
C ASN A 284 5.19 2.93 10.39
N ASP A 285 4.00 2.94 10.97
CA ASP A 285 2.75 3.36 10.35
C ASP A 285 2.34 4.79 10.77
N ASP A 286 2.34 5.84 9.95
CA ASP A 286 3.16 5.95 8.75
C ASP A 286 4.17 7.09 8.89
N ALA A 287 4.68 7.27 10.12
CA ALA A 287 5.79 8.22 10.30
C ALA A 287 7.00 7.82 9.45
N SER A 288 7.19 6.50 9.18
CA SER A 288 8.30 6.02 8.37
C SER A 288 8.18 6.40 6.90
N GLY A 289 7.00 6.25 6.29
CA GLY A 289 6.74 6.64 4.90
C GLY A 289 6.83 8.14 4.72
N CYS A 290 6.16 8.91 5.58
CA CYS A 290 6.23 10.37 5.58
C CYS A 290 7.68 10.89 5.69
N ALA A 291 8.47 10.31 6.58
CA ALA A 291 9.88 10.66 6.76
C ALA A 291 10.72 10.34 5.51
N ASN A 292 10.46 9.20 4.89
CA ASN A 292 11.13 8.80 3.66
C ASN A 292 10.77 9.72 2.48
N VAL A 293 9.50 10.08 2.32
CA VAL A 293 9.06 11.06 1.30
C VAL A 293 9.81 12.38 1.47
N LEU A 294 9.96 12.86 2.72
CA LEU A 294 10.65 14.09 3.03
C LEU A 294 12.17 14.01 2.78
N GLU A 295 12.78 12.87 3.11
CA GLU A 295 14.21 12.63 2.86
C GLU A 295 14.52 12.49 1.36
N ILE A 296 13.66 11.81 0.60
CA ILE A 296 13.79 11.72 -0.86
C ILE A 296 13.71 13.12 -1.48
N ALA A 297 12.74 13.93 -1.05
CA ALA A 297 12.57 15.31 -1.52
C ALA A 297 13.82 16.14 -1.25
N ARG A 298 14.37 16.10 -0.02
CA ARG A 298 15.61 16.74 0.38
C ARG A 298 16.80 16.31 -0.50
N ALA A 299 16.97 15.00 -0.61
CA ALA A 299 18.14 14.43 -1.28
C ALA A 299 18.16 14.72 -2.78
N LEU A 300 16.99 14.56 -3.45
CA LEU A 300 16.84 14.87 -4.87
C LEU A 300 17.10 16.36 -5.13
N LYS A 301 16.44 17.25 -4.37
CA LYS A 301 16.58 18.69 -4.54
C LYS A 301 18.05 19.15 -4.36
N LYS A 302 18.69 18.69 -3.28
CA LYS A 302 20.08 19.00 -3.00
C LYS A 302 21.02 18.49 -4.10
N ALA A 303 20.83 17.24 -4.55
CA ALA A 303 21.70 16.68 -5.59
C ALA A 303 21.51 17.38 -6.94
N ILE A 304 20.32 17.88 -7.26
CA ILE A 304 20.02 18.69 -8.44
C ILE A 304 20.68 20.07 -8.31
N ASP A 305 20.51 20.76 -7.19
CA ASP A 305 21.05 22.10 -6.97
C ASP A 305 22.58 22.13 -6.99
N GLU A 306 23.21 21.06 -6.51
CA GLU A 306 24.68 20.88 -6.55
C GLU A 306 25.19 20.37 -7.93
N GLY A 307 24.31 20.11 -8.88
CA GLY A 307 24.67 19.61 -10.20
C GLY A 307 25.15 18.15 -10.25
N ARG A 308 24.95 17.40 -9.17
CA ARG A 308 25.26 15.96 -9.11
C ARG A 308 24.22 15.11 -9.83
N LEU A 309 22.98 15.57 -9.88
CA LEU A 309 21.89 15.03 -10.69
C LEU A 309 21.43 16.08 -11.70
N PRO A 310 21.16 15.75 -12.95
CA PRO A 310 20.44 16.63 -13.83
C PRO A 310 19.02 16.85 -13.35
N ARG A 311 18.46 18.04 -13.60
CA ARG A 311 17.04 18.29 -13.33
C ARG A 311 16.20 17.36 -14.21
N PRO A 312 15.19 16.68 -13.67
CA PRO A 312 14.34 15.80 -14.45
C PRO A 312 13.50 16.57 -15.47
N ARG A 313 12.89 15.89 -16.41
CA ARG A 313 12.01 16.49 -17.42
C ARG A 313 10.62 16.81 -16.86
N ARG A 314 10.08 15.89 -16.04
CA ARG A 314 8.75 15.96 -15.42
C ARG A 314 8.84 16.50 -14.01
N ASP A 315 7.74 17.04 -13.54
CA ASP A 315 7.60 17.44 -12.15
C ASP A 315 7.56 16.20 -11.26
N ILE A 316 8.15 16.31 -10.06
CA ILE A 316 8.01 15.33 -8.99
C ILE A 316 7.25 16.03 -7.88
N ARG A 317 6.04 15.54 -7.58
CA ARG A 317 5.17 16.04 -6.50
C ARG A 317 5.32 15.16 -5.28
N PHE A 318 5.36 15.76 -4.12
CA PHE A 318 5.42 15.11 -2.82
C PHE A 318 4.17 15.49 -2.05
N TRP A 319 3.41 14.49 -1.61
CA TRP A 319 2.21 14.64 -0.84
C TRP A 319 2.33 13.94 0.50
N TRP A 320 1.97 14.65 1.55
CA TRP A 320 1.78 14.14 2.90
C TRP A 320 0.31 14.37 3.23
N THR A 321 -0.43 13.28 3.44
CA THR A 321 -1.89 13.27 3.33
C THR A 321 -2.57 12.97 4.67
N ASP A 322 -3.89 13.13 4.71
CA ASP A 322 -4.79 12.47 5.66
C ASP A 322 -5.43 11.33 4.86
N GLU A 323 -4.98 10.13 5.11
CA GLU A 323 -5.05 8.90 4.28
C GLU A 323 -6.40 8.71 3.59
N ILE A 324 -6.37 8.42 2.29
CA ILE A 324 -7.54 8.12 1.47
C ILE A 324 -8.51 9.31 1.38
N GLY A 325 -9.00 9.80 2.52
CA GLY A 325 -10.02 10.82 2.58
C GLY A 325 -9.59 12.15 1.95
N ALA A 326 -8.36 12.58 2.21
CA ALA A 326 -7.84 13.82 1.65
C ALA A 326 -7.67 13.75 0.13
N GLU A 327 -7.17 12.62 -0.39
CA GLU A 327 -7.05 12.40 -1.84
C GLU A 327 -8.40 12.36 -2.53
N GLU A 328 -9.40 11.65 -1.96
CA GLU A 328 -10.75 11.62 -2.51
C GLU A 328 -11.35 13.02 -2.59
N GLN A 329 -11.24 13.82 -1.52
CA GLN A 329 -11.70 15.20 -1.49
C GLN A 329 -10.93 16.10 -2.46
N TYR A 330 -9.60 15.89 -2.57
CA TYR A 330 -8.78 16.63 -3.51
C TYR A 330 -9.22 16.40 -4.95
N PHE A 331 -9.36 15.14 -5.37
CA PHE A 331 -9.80 14.80 -6.72
C PHE A 331 -11.26 15.17 -6.98
N ALA A 332 -12.11 15.15 -5.96
CA ALA A 332 -13.47 15.64 -6.07
C ALA A 332 -13.51 17.16 -6.36
N ALA A 333 -12.63 17.92 -5.72
CA ALA A 333 -12.49 19.37 -5.93
C ALA A 333 -11.71 19.71 -7.23
N ASN A 334 -10.78 18.85 -7.65
CA ASN A 334 -9.86 19.07 -8.77
C ASN A 334 -9.88 17.91 -9.77
N PRO A 335 -11.01 17.60 -10.43
CA PRO A 335 -11.19 16.36 -11.19
C PRO A 335 -10.28 16.22 -12.42
N ASP A 336 -9.73 17.31 -12.93
CA ASP A 336 -8.84 17.30 -14.10
C ASP A 336 -7.36 17.09 -13.73
N GLU A 337 -6.97 17.31 -12.48
CA GLU A 337 -5.60 17.10 -11.98
C GLU A 337 -5.10 15.66 -12.17
N ARG A 338 -6.00 14.66 -12.06
CA ARG A 338 -5.68 13.25 -12.34
C ARG A 338 -5.06 13.01 -13.70
N ARG A 339 -5.36 13.87 -14.69
CA ARG A 339 -4.83 13.75 -16.06
C ARG A 339 -3.40 14.27 -16.19
N GLN A 340 -2.94 15.00 -15.17
CA GLN A 340 -1.58 15.52 -15.10
C GLN A 340 -0.65 14.56 -14.33
N MET A 341 -1.17 13.46 -13.78
CA MET A 341 -0.41 12.51 -13.00
C MET A 341 -0.10 11.26 -13.84
N LEU A 342 1.16 10.90 -13.91
CA LEU A 342 1.65 9.76 -14.68
C LEU A 342 1.73 8.48 -13.86
N ALA A 343 2.15 8.60 -12.60
CA ALA A 343 2.30 7.49 -11.67
C ALA A 343 2.32 7.98 -10.22
N ASN A 344 1.87 7.13 -9.30
CA ASN A 344 2.02 7.32 -7.86
C ASN A 344 2.89 6.21 -7.27
N VAL A 345 3.77 6.58 -6.35
CA VAL A 345 4.53 5.65 -5.50
C VAL A 345 4.26 6.02 -4.06
N ASN A 346 3.44 5.22 -3.42
CA ASN A 346 3.09 5.37 -2.02
C ASN A 346 4.10 4.66 -1.13
N GLN A 347 4.38 5.25 0.02
CA GLN A 347 5.19 4.67 1.08
C GLN A 347 4.37 4.66 2.35
N ASP A 348 4.07 3.48 2.82
CA ASP A 348 3.25 3.23 3.99
C ASP A 348 3.84 2.03 4.72
N MET A 349 4.46 2.28 5.90
CA MET A 349 5.21 1.28 6.65
C MET A 349 6.47 0.80 5.92
N VAL A 350 7.51 1.63 5.90
CA VAL A 350 8.76 1.36 5.16
C VAL A 350 10.00 1.36 6.05
N GLY A 351 9.83 1.38 7.36
CA GLY A 351 10.92 1.54 8.32
C GLY A 351 11.20 0.31 9.19
N ALA A 352 10.33 -0.70 9.23
CA ALA A 352 10.45 -1.79 10.20
C ALA A 352 11.73 -2.62 10.01
N LYS A 353 12.39 -2.94 11.12
CA LYS A 353 13.49 -3.91 11.16
C LYS A 353 13.02 -5.25 10.63
N GLN A 354 13.77 -5.84 9.71
CA GLN A 354 13.43 -7.17 9.16
C GLN A 354 13.67 -8.31 10.15
N SER A 355 14.30 -8.07 11.28
CA SER A 355 14.35 -8.98 12.43
C SER A 355 13.12 -8.91 13.35
N ALA A 356 12.22 -7.96 13.10
CA ALA A 356 10.95 -7.76 13.81
C ALA A 356 9.78 -7.70 12.80
N GLY A 357 8.55 -7.62 13.28
CA GLY A 357 7.37 -7.45 12.43
C GLY A 357 7.25 -8.44 11.26
N SER A 358 6.91 -7.95 10.09
CA SER A 358 6.69 -8.75 8.86
C SER A 358 7.94 -9.42 8.30
N ARG A 359 9.13 -8.96 8.66
CA ARG A 359 10.45 -9.46 8.18
C ARG A 359 10.71 -9.30 6.68
N VAL A 360 9.78 -8.77 5.92
CA VAL A 360 9.89 -8.57 4.47
C VAL A 360 9.33 -7.21 4.11
N GLN A 361 10.04 -6.47 3.26
CA GLN A 361 9.49 -5.31 2.60
C GLN A 361 8.63 -5.77 1.41
N PHE A 362 7.33 -5.59 1.49
CA PHE A 362 6.46 -5.83 0.35
C PHE A 362 6.33 -4.58 -0.51
N VAL A 363 6.12 -4.82 -1.81
CA VAL A 363 5.75 -3.79 -2.77
C VAL A 363 4.56 -4.31 -3.58
N THR A 364 3.44 -3.62 -3.54
CA THR A 364 2.25 -4.04 -4.27
C THR A 364 2.42 -3.77 -5.76
N ARG A 365 1.88 -4.65 -6.62
CA ARG A 365 1.68 -4.32 -8.03
C ARG A 365 0.49 -3.38 -8.19
N PRO A 366 0.45 -2.57 -9.25
CA PRO A 366 -0.82 -2.00 -9.67
C PRO A 366 -1.81 -3.13 -9.99
N PRO A 367 -3.13 -2.94 -9.80
CA PRO A 367 -4.12 -3.92 -10.24
C PRO A 367 -4.05 -4.17 -11.75
N SER A 368 -4.53 -5.29 -12.23
CA SER A 368 -4.43 -5.67 -13.66
C SER A 368 -5.07 -4.66 -14.60
N SER A 369 -6.10 -3.96 -14.14
CA SER A 369 -6.73 -2.84 -14.86
C SER A 369 -5.79 -1.64 -15.05
N ARG A 370 -4.75 -1.51 -14.21
CA ARG A 370 -3.72 -0.47 -14.23
C ARG A 370 -2.33 -1.01 -14.55
N ALA A 371 -2.25 -2.24 -15.09
CA ALA A 371 -0.98 -2.81 -15.53
C ALA A 371 -0.24 -1.83 -16.46
N SER A 372 1.00 -1.47 -16.11
CA SER A 372 1.74 -0.41 -16.78
C SER A 372 3.24 -0.57 -16.57
N PHE A 373 4.02 0.30 -17.23
CA PHE A 373 5.47 0.42 -17.04
C PHE A 373 5.88 0.53 -15.56
N LEU A 374 5.01 1.09 -14.72
CA LEU A 374 5.32 1.33 -13.29
C LEU A 374 5.65 0.02 -12.57
N GLY A 375 4.82 -1.02 -12.73
CA GLY A 375 5.05 -2.32 -12.10
C GLY A 375 6.38 -2.94 -12.49
N ASP A 376 6.77 -2.85 -13.77
CA ASP A 376 8.03 -3.41 -14.27
C ASP A 376 9.27 -2.63 -13.81
N VAL A 377 9.17 -1.30 -13.76
CA VAL A 377 10.24 -0.44 -13.24
C VAL A 377 10.48 -0.73 -11.77
N VAL A 378 9.42 -0.78 -10.98
CA VAL A 378 9.46 -1.07 -9.53
C VAL A 378 10.06 -2.46 -9.27
N GLU A 379 9.55 -3.49 -9.93
CA GLU A 379 10.04 -4.87 -9.76
C GLU A 379 11.54 -4.96 -10.06
N SER A 380 12.00 -4.34 -11.15
CA SER A 380 13.41 -4.36 -11.54
C SER A 380 14.32 -3.62 -10.57
N VAL A 381 13.87 -2.48 -10.03
CA VAL A 381 14.64 -1.72 -9.03
C VAL A 381 14.71 -2.49 -7.72
N VAL A 382 13.59 -3.02 -7.23
CA VAL A 382 13.53 -3.78 -5.98
C VAL A 382 14.41 -5.03 -6.05
N GLU A 383 14.34 -5.81 -7.13
CA GLU A 383 15.20 -7.00 -7.29
C GLU A 383 16.69 -6.63 -7.31
N SER A 384 17.05 -5.54 -8.00
CA SER A 384 18.43 -5.07 -8.01
C SER A 384 18.92 -4.69 -6.61
N LEU A 385 18.06 -4.06 -5.79
CA LEU A 385 18.38 -3.74 -4.40
C LEU A 385 18.52 -5.00 -3.54
N VAL A 386 17.62 -5.96 -3.67
CA VAL A 386 17.70 -7.23 -2.95
C VAL A 386 19.02 -7.92 -3.27
N GLN A 387 19.38 -8.04 -4.56
CA GLN A 387 20.63 -8.66 -4.99
C GLN A 387 21.87 -7.94 -4.43
N GLY A 388 21.86 -6.62 -4.41
CA GLY A 388 22.98 -5.80 -3.92
C GLY A 388 23.10 -5.74 -2.39
N ASN A 389 22.05 -6.12 -1.65
CA ASN A 389 21.97 -5.97 -0.20
C ASN A 389 21.78 -7.29 0.56
N THR A 390 21.91 -8.45 -0.10
CA THR A 390 22.01 -9.73 0.61
C THR A 390 23.44 -9.92 1.14
N ALA A 391 23.58 -10.31 2.40
CA ALA A 391 24.89 -10.49 3.02
C ALA A 391 25.78 -11.47 2.25
N TYR A 392 25.19 -12.53 1.70
CA TYR A 392 25.91 -13.54 0.93
C TYR A 392 26.48 -12.99 -0.39
N LEU A 393 25.67 -12.29 -1.16
CA LEU A 393 26.12 -11.72 -2.45
C LEU A 393 27.12 -10.58 -2.23
N ALA A 394 26.88 -9.70 -1.26
CA ALA A 394 27.82 -8.65 -0.90
C ALA A 394 29.19 -9.23 -0.47
N ALA A 395 29.19 -10.27 0.36
CA ALA A 395 30.41 -10.96 0.77
C ALA A 395 31.09 -11.69 -0.40
N GLY A 396 30.33 -12.42 -1.24
CA GLY A 396 30.84 -13.13 -2.41
C GLY A 396 31.45 -12.20 -3.45
N MET A 397 30.85 -11.03 -3.68
CA MET A 397 31.36 -10.02 -4.60
C MET A 397 32.61 -9.30 -4.05
N ALA A 398 32.71 -9.14 -2.72
CA ALA A 398 33.87 -8.57 -2.07
C ALA A 398 35.07 -9.53 -1.99
N ALA A 399 34.86 -10.84 -2.12
CA ALA A 399 35.87 -11.88 -1.93
C ALA A 399 36.55 -12.32 -3.23
N ARG A 400 36.74 -11.47 -4.23
CA ARG A 400 37.58 -11.79 -5.36
C ARG A 400 39.03 -11.93 -4.89
N PRO A 401 39.70 -13.09 -5.08
CA PRO A 401 41.05 -13.36 -4.52
C PRO A 401 42.14 -12.40 -5.01
N ASP A 402 41.91 -11.76 -6.16
CA ASP A 402 42.91 -10.95 -6.86
C ASP A 402 42.67 -9.44 -6.75
N ASP A 403 41.59 -9.04 -6.14
CA ASP A 403 41.25 -7.60 -5.94
C ASP A 403 41.40 -7.26 -4.46
N TRP A 404 42.31 -6.36 -4.17
CA TRP A 404 42.27 -5.56 -2.95
C TRP A 404 41.13 -4.58 -3.04
N VAL A 405 39.89 -5.12 -3.09
CA VAL A 405 38.62 -4.47 -3.37
C VAL A 405 38.28 -3.32 -2.41
N TRP A 406 39.01 -3.26 -1.30
CA TRP A 406 38.87 -2.19 -0.32
C TRP A 406 39.16 -0.79 -0.88
N THR A 407 39.79 -0.72 -2.04
CA THR A 407 40.26 0.54 -2.64
C THR A 407 39.72 0.81 -4.04
N SER A 408 38.90 -0.08 -4.64
CA SER A 408 38.34 0.17 -5.97
C SER A 408 37.12 1.09 -5.89
N PRO A 409 37.21 2.32 -6.44
CA PRO A 409 36.05 3.21 -6.49
C PRO A 409 34.94 2.72 -7.41
N ASP A 410 35.20 1.69 -8.25
CA ASP A 410 34.30 1.24 -9.31
C ASP A 410 33.33 0.13 -8.89
N SER A 411 33.42 -0.36 -7.65
CA SER A 411 32.59 -1.44 -7.15
C SER A 411 31.33 -0.94 -6.39
N ALA A 412 30.58 0.00 -6.95
CA ALA A 412 29.39 0.57 -6.30
C ALA A 412 28.35 -0.49 -5.92
N PHE A 413 28.26 -1.56 -6.66
CA PHE A 413 27.36 -2.69 -6.42
C PHE A 413 27.84 -3.71 -5.40
N THR A 414 29.09 -3.67 -5.02
CA THR A 414 29.66 -4.58 -4.02
C THR A 414 29.51 -4.04 -2.60
N ARG A 415 29.01 -2.82 -2.43
CA ARG A 415 28.80 -2.20 -1.12
C ARG A 415 27.32 -2.19 -0.82
N PRO A 416 26.84 -2.91 0.19
CA PRO A 416 25.45 -2.84 0.62
C PRO A 416 25.11 -1.41 1.07
N ILE A 417 23.87 -1.00 0.79
CA ILE A 417 23.30 0.27 1.24
C ILE A 417 23.04 0.16 2.73
N LEU A 418 23.73 0.97 3.51
CA LEU A 418 23.66 0.98 4.97
C LEU A 418 23.56 2.41 5.47
N SER A 419 22.86 2.61 6.58
CA SER A 419 22.92 3.80 7.41
C SER A 419 23.92 3.59 8.55
N ARG A 420 24.49 4.69 9.07
CA ARG A 420 25.47 4.64 10.15
C ARG A 420 24.88 4.04 11.42
N LEU A 421 23.66 4.45 11.77
CA LEU A 421 22.96 4.03 12.99
C LEU A 421 22.10 2.79 12.77
N GLY A 422 21.87 2.35 11.51
CA GLY A 422 21.02 1.23 11.18
C GLY A 422 21.70 -0.14 11.30
N THR A 423 20.90 -1.17 11.16
CA THR A 423 21.35 -2.57 11.20
C THR A 423 22.22 -2.92 10.00
N ARG A 424 22.83 -4.12 10.05
CA ARG A 424 23.60 -4.74 8.95
C ARG A 424 22.88 -5.95 8.38
N GLU A 425 21.59 -6.05 8.60
CA GLU A 425 20.76 -7.14 8.12
C GLU A 425 20.69 -7.13 6.59
N ARG A 426 20.42 -8.28 6.01
CA ARG A 426 20.12 -8.40 4.58
C ARG A 426 18.81 -7.66 4.27
N TYR A 427 18.62 -7.29 3.02
CA TYR A 427 17.35 -6.72 2.57
C TYR A 427 16.50 -7.82 1.91
N ASP A 428 15.41 -8.18 2.55
CA ASP A 428 14.39 -9.05 2.00
C ASP A 428 13.22 -8.20 1.51
N ALA A 429 13.00 -8.19 0.19
CA ALA A 429 11.86 -7.51 -0.40
C ALA A 429 11.18 -8.36 -1.47
N ARG A 430 9.87 -8.20 -1.63
CA ARG A 430 9.08 -8.92 -2.63
C ARG A 430 8.01 -8.03 -3.23
N VAL A 431 7.85 -8.15 -4.55
CA VAL A 431 6.68 -7.62 -5.22
C VAL A 431 5.54 -8.63 -5.11
N ILE A 432 4.42 -8.18 -4.58
CA ILE A 432 3.21 -8.99 -4.31
C ILE A 432 2.05 -8.55 -5.21
N PRO A 433 0.99 -9.38 -5.34
CA PRO A 433 -0.24 -8.96 -6.00
C PRO A 433 -0.80 -7.67 -5.41
N PHE A 434 -1.70 -7.00 -6.15
CA PHE A 434 -2.34 -5.77 -5.70
C PHE A 434 -3.01 -5.94 -4.33
N HIS A 435 -2.79 -4.96 -3.48
CA HIS A 435 -3.47 -4.79 -2.20
C HIS A 435 -3.86 -3.32 -2.06
N ASN A 436 -5.02 -3.04 -1.50
CA ASN A 436 -5.47 -1.68 -1.18
C ASN A 436 -5.43 -1.45 0.35
N SER A 437 -6.08 -0.43 0.83
CA SER A 437 -6.16 0.04 2.22
C SER A 437 -5.09 1.07 2.58
N THR A 438 -4.68 1.88 1.60
CA THR A 438 -3.81 3.04 1.78
C THR A 438 -3.96 3.99 0.57
N ASP A 439 -3.33 5.15 0.58
CA ASP A 439 -3.44 6.23 -0.43
C ASP A 439 -3.44 5.75 -1.88
N SER A 440 -2.59 4.76 -2.23
CA SER A 440 -2.49 4.23 -3.59
C SER A 440 -3.81 3.70 -4.17
N GLN A 441 -4.77 3.30 -3.31
CA GLN A 441 -6.07 2.83 -3.78
C GLN A 441 -6.88 3.94 -4.48
N VAL A 442 -6.76 5.18 -4.00
CA VAL A 442 -7.46 6.32 -4.61
C VAL A 442 -6.94 6.55 -6.03
N PHE A 443 -5.62 6.55 -6.20
CA PHE A 443 -4.98 6.70 -7.51
C PHE A 443 -5.37 5.57 -8.47
N ASN A 444 -5.36 4.31 -8.02
CA ASN A 444 -5.71 3.14 -8.82
C ASN A 444 -7.21 3.05 -9.14
N SER A 445 -8.08 3.82 -8.49
CA SER A 445 -9.55 3.71 -8.66
C SER A 445 -10.00 3.94 -10.10
N ALA A 446 -11.18 3.40 -10.44
CA ALA A 446 -11.75 3.47 -11.79
C ALA A 446 -11.84 4.92 -12.30
N ILE A 447 -12.20 5.84 -11.43
CA ILE A 447 -12.48 7.23 -11.81
C ILE A 447 -11.21 8.09 -11.86
N ILE A 448 -10.19 7.79 -11.07
CA ILE A 448 -8.91 8.51 -11.07
C ILE A 448 -7.99 7.96 -12.14
N GLY A 449 -7.70 6.66 -12.11
CA GLY A 449 -7.06 5.95 -13.21
C GLY A 449 -5.55 6.15 -13.32
N VAL A 450 -4.88 6.60 -12.26
CA VAL A 450 -3.42 6.75 -12.20
C VAL A 450 -2.80 5.47 -11.65
N PRO A 451 -1.88 4.81 -12.36
CA PRO A 451 -1.23 3.60 -11.84
C PRO A 451 -0.42 3.93 -10.58
N ALA A 452 -0.63 3.14 -9.53
CA ALA A 452 -0.01 3.35 -8.23
C ALA A 452 0.50 2.03 -7.64
N VAL A 453 1.58 2.12 -6.86
CA VAL A 453 2.19 1.04 -6.07
C VAL A 453 2.38 1.51 -4.64
N THR A 454 2.41 0.56 -3.69
CA THR A 454 2.75 0.85 -2.30
C THR A 454 3.95 0.02 -1.86
N PHE A 455 4.92 0.67 -1.24
CA PHE A 455 5.94 0.04 -0.43
C PHE A 455 5.38 -0.10 0.99
N THR A 456 5.34 -1.32 1.55
CA THR A 456 4.71 -1.57 2.85
C THR A 456 5.36 -2.74 3.61
N ASN A 457 5.35 -2.67 4.93
CA ASN A 457 5.71 -3.81 5.79
C ASN A 457 4.48 -4.62 6.25
N TRP A 458 3.31 -4.37 5.68
CA TRP A 458 2.09 -5.13 6.00
C TRP A 458 2.18 -6.60 5.54
N PRO A 459 1.72 -7.61 6.33
CA PRO A 459 1.18 -7.50 7.68
C PRO A 459 2.27 -7.26 8.74
N ASP A 460 1.93 -6.52 9.80
CA ASP A 460 2.81 -6.19 10.92
C ASP A 460 2.13 -6.49 12.26
N ASP A 461 2.89 -7.05 13.22
CA ASP A 461 2.36 -7.44 14.53
C ASP A 461 2.18 -6.25 15.48
N PHE A 462 2.76 -5.09 15.15
CA PHE A 462 2.84 -3.92 16.02
C PHE A 462 1.97 -2.75 15.55
N ILE A 463 1.53 -2.79 14.29
CA ILE A 463 0.66 -1.75 13.70
C ILE A 463 -0.54 -1.46 14.62
N HIS A 464 -0.92 -0.19 14.71
CA HIS A 464 -2.04 0.28 15.53
C HIS A 464 -1.96 -0.23 16.98
N SER A 465 -0.78 -0.15 17.58
CA SER A 465 -0.54 -0.55 18.98
C SER A 465 0.54 0.29 19.65
N SER A 466 0.60 0.17 20.98
CA SER A 466 1.65 0.82 21.78
C SER A 466 3.07 0.37 21.45
N ASP A 467 3.23 -0.67 20.66
CA ASP A 467 4.53 -1.24 20.28
C ASP A 467 4.98 -0.77 18.89
N ASP A 468 4.15 -0.05 18.12
CA ASP A 468 4.60 0.66 16.94
C ASP A 468 5.39 1.91 17.33
N ASP A 469 6.63 1.69 17.75
CA ASP A 469 7.52 2.71 18.29
C ASP A 469 8.92 2.64 17.66
N LEU A 470 9.75 3.61 17.96
CA LEU A 470 11.09 3.81 17.39
C LEU A 470 12.02 2.59 17.49
N TRP A 471 11.82 1.70 18.45
CA TRP A 471 12.65 0.50 18.62
C TRP A 471 12.56 -0.46 17.42
N GLN A 472 11.45 -0.48 16.72
CA GLN A 472 11.25 -1.34 15.55
C GLN A 472 11.69 -0.69 14.23
N VAL A 473 11.90 0.63 14.19
CA VAL A 473 12.33 1.32 12.98
C VAL A 473 13.85 1.26 12.80
N ASP A 474 14.28 0.96 11.57
CA ASP A 474 15.69 0.84 11.21
C ASP A 474 16.11 1.89 10.16
N PRO A 475 17.08 2.76 10.50
CA PRO A 475 17.63 3.72 9.53
C PRO A 475 18.18 3.08 8.24
N THR A 476 18.65 1.84 8.27
CA THR A 476 19.12 1.14 7.07
C THR A 476 17.95 0.78 6.14
N GLU A 477 16.83 0.29 6.69
CA GLU A 477 15.63 -0.01 5.91
C GLU A 477 15.03 1.26 5.32
N LEU A 478 14.90 2.33 6.11
CA LEU A 478 14.50 3.65 5.61
C LEU A 478 15.35 4.08 4.42
N LYS A 479 16.68 3.98 4.52
CA LYS A 479 17.59 4.35 3.43
C LYS A 479 17.39 3.49 2.19
N ARG A 480 17.27 2.17 2.32
CA ARG A 480 17.08 1.23 1.20
C ARG A 480 15.79 1.54 0.43
N ASN A 481 14.70 1.71 1.17
CA ASN A 481 13.40 2.05 0.58
C ASN A 481 13.42 3.45 -0.05
N ALA A 482 14.03 4.45 0.59
CA ALA A 482 14.18 5.78 0.02
C ALA A 482 15.05 5.79 -1.25
N VAL A 483 16.10 4.97 -1.32
CA VAL A 483 16.91 4.81 -2.55
C VAL A 483 16.10 4.15 -3.65
N ALA A 484 15.30 3.11 -3.34
CA ALA A 484 14.42 2.48 -4.31
C ALA A 484 13.43 3.48 -4.91
N VAL A 485 12.66 4.14 -4.05
CA VAL A 485 11.62 5.08 -4.46
C VAL A 485 12.21 6.31 -5.15
N GLY A 486 13.30 6.87 -4.63
CA GLY A 486 14.02 7.99 -5.26
C GLY A 486 14.57 7.64 -6.65
N ALA A 487 15.07 6.41 -6.84
CA ALA A 487 15.54 5.92 -8.13
C ALA A 487 14.39 5.76 -9.13
N ILE A 488 13.24 5.20 -8.71
CA ILE A 488 12.03 5.05 -9.52
C ILE A 488 11.52 6.44 -9.93
N ALA A 489 11.33 7.33 -8.96
CA ALA A 489 10.79 8.66 -9.21
C ALA A 489 11.68 9.47 -10.16
N TRP A 490 13.00 9.50 -9.90
CA TRP A 490 13.93 10.24 -10.77
C TRP A 490 13.98 9.65 -12.17
N TYR A 491 13.98 8.31 -12.32
CA TYR A 491 13.96 7.67 -13.62
C TYR A 491 12.71 8.03 -14.41
N LEU A 492 11.53 7.83 -13.84
CA LEU A 492 10.25 8.12 -14.51
C LEU A 492 10.12 9.60 -14.86
N ALA A 493 10.56 10.48 -13.96
CA ALA A 493 10.54 11.91 -14.20
C ALA A 493 11.54 12.35 -15.31
N SER A 494 12.63 11.60 -15.51
CA SER A 494 13.68 11.93 -16.49
C SER A 494 13.50 11.23 -17.84
N ALA A 495 12.82 10.10 -17.90
CA ALA A 495 12.71 9.22 -19.05
C ALA A 495 12.13 9.93 -20.29
N GLY A 496 12.68 9.60 -21.46
CA GLY A 496 12.26 10.10 -22.76
C GLY A 496 12.48 9.10 -23.89
N ASP A 497 12.31 9.53 -25.14
CA ASP A 497 12.38 8.66 -26.31
C ASP A 497 13.66 7.77 -26.39
N PRO A 498 14.87 8.26 -26.00
CA PRO A 498 16.07 7.42 -25.97
C PRO A 498 16.04 6.28 -24.94
N ASP A 499 15.21 6.38 -23.90
CA ASP A 499 15.15 5.39 -22.83
C ASP A 499 14.14 4.27 -23.15
N VAL A 500 13.20 4.50 -24.07
CA VAL A 500 12.12 3.57 -24.41
C VAL A 500 12.62 2.20 -24.87
N PRO A 501 13.67 2.08 -25.71
CA PRO A 501 14.14 0.75 -26.14
C PRO A 501 14.58 -0.13 -24.94
N ARG A 502 15.29 0.46 -23.98
CA ARG A 502 15.73 -0.24 -22.77
C ARG A 502 14.55 -0.60 -21.86
N LEU A 503 13.63 0.35 -21.63
CA LEU A 503 12.42 0.14 -20.85
C LEU A 503 11.58 -0.97 -21.48
N ALA A 504 11.24 -0.88 -22.75
CA ALA A 504 10.41 -1.85 -23.45
C ALA A 504 11.06 -3.26 -23.49
N THR A 505 12.38 -3.35 -23.65
CA THR A 505 13.09 -4.64 -23.57
C THR A 505 13.02 -5.25 -22.17
N ASN A 506 13.17 -4.44 -21.12
CA ASN A 506 13.02 -4.91 -19.74
C ASN A 506 11.58 -5.37 -19.47
N MET A 507 10.60 -4.57 -19.84
CA MET A 507 9.17 -4.91 -19.71
C MET A 507 8.82 -6.20 -20.46
N TYR A 508 9.37 -6.39 -21.67
CA TYR A 508 9.16 -7.61 -22.44
C TYR A 508 9.75 -8.84 -21.76
N GLY A 509 10.97 -8.75 -21.21
CA GLY A 509 11.55 -9.84 -20.42
C GLY A 509 10.68 -10.21 -19.23
N ARG A 510 10.24 -9.21 -18.46
CA ARG A 510 9.32 -9.40 -17.32
C ARG A 510 7.97 -9.99 -17.76
N ALA A 511 7.43 -9.53 -18.87
CA ALA A 511 6.20 -10.06 -19.44
C ALA A 511 6.32 -11.57 -19.71
N LEU A 512 7.42 -12.01 -20.34
CA LEU A 512 7.66 -13.44 -20.61
C LEU A 512 7.76 -14.25 -19.31
N GLU A 513 8.45 -13.75 -18.29
CA GLU A 513 8.54 -14.41 -16.97
C GLU A 513 7.17 -14.59 -16.32
N ARG A 514 6.31 -13.55 -16.34
CA ARG A 514 4.97 -13.61 -15.76
C ARG A 514 4.04 -14.51 -16.57
N MET A 515 4.08 -14.42 -17.91
CA MET A 515 3.27 -15.28 -18.78
C MET A 515 3.66 -16.76 -18.67
N ASP A 516 4.95 -17.09 -18.53
CA ASP A 516 5.38 -18.47 -18.30
C ASP A 516 5.00 -18.98 -16.89
N ARG A 517 4.95 -18.10 -15.90
CA ARG A 517 4.41 -18.43 -14.57
C ARG A 517 2.91 -18.75 -14.64
N ASP A 518 2.13 -17.89 -15.30
CA ASP A 518 0.69 -18.10 -15.48
C ASP A 518 0.40 -19.36 -16.31
N LEU A 519 1.20 -19.64 -17.35
CA LEU A 519 1.11 -20.89 -18.10
C LEU A 519 1.39 -22.12 -17.24
N ARG A 520 2.38 -22.07 -16.37
CA ARG A 520 2.67 -23.18 -15.43
C ARG A 520 1.51 -23.37 -14.45
N THR A 521 0.95 -22.27 -13.88
CA THR A 521 -0.25 -22.34 -13.04
C THR A 521 -1.42 -22.98 -13.78
N ALA A 522 -1.65 -22.59 -15.04
CA ALA A 522 -2.68 -23.16 -15.89
C ALA A 522 -2.49 -24.67 -16.14
N MET A 523 -1.25 -25.11 -16.37
CA MET A 523 -0.93 -26.54 -16.51
C MET A 523 -1.19 -27.32 -15.20
N GLU A 524 -0.78 -26.76 -14.06
CA GLU A 524 -1.04 -27.36 -12.74
C GLU A 524 -2.54 -27.46 -12.42
N MET A 525 -3.34 -26.47 -12.80
CA MET A 525 -4.80 -26.55 -12.66
C MET A 525 -5.37 -27.77 -13.41
N ILE A 526 -4.94 -27.99 -14.65
CA ILE A 526 -5.38 -29.14 -15.49
C ILE A 526 -4.92 -30.46 -14.91
N GLU A 527 -3.68 -30.53 -14.41
CA GLU A 527 -3.10 -31.74 -13.81
C GLU A 527 -3.87 -32.17 -12.56
N ARG A 528 -4.22 -31.23 -11.70
CA ARG A 528 -4.98 -31.46 -10.45
C ARG A 528 -6.44 -31.80 -10.69
N ALA A 529 -7.00 -31.46 -11.85
CA ALA A 529 -8.40 -31.70 -12.18
C ALA A 529 -8.69 -33.20 -12.43
N GLY A 530 -9.79 -33.67 -11.87
CA GLY A 530 -10.34 -35.00 -12.18
C GLY A 530 -10.69 -35.13 -13.65
N GLN A 531 -10.70 -36.36 -14.18
CA GLN A 531 -10.96 -36.62 -15.61
C GLN A 531 -12.28 -35.97 -16.10
N ALA A 532 -13.32 -36.00 -15.29
CA ALA A 532 -14.63 -35.42 -15.63
C ALA A 532 -14.62 -33.88 -15.66
N GLU A 533 -13.71 -33.23 -14.92
CA GLU A 533 -13.64 -31.78 -14.76
C GLU A 533 -12.60 -31.13 -15.67
N ARG A 534 -11.72 -31.92 -16.30
CA ARG A 534 -10.60 -31.41 -17.10
C ARG A 534 -11.01 -30.46 -18.21
N GLY A 535 -12.12 -30.70 -18.87
CA GLY A 535 -12.62 -29.83 -19.94
C GLY A 535 -13.02 -28.42 -19.42
N ALA A 536 -13.74 -28.37 -18.30
CA ALA A 536 -14.13 -27.12 -17.66
C ALA A 536 -12.90 -26.37 -17.11
N THR A 537 -11.97 -27.11 -16.48
CA THR A 537 -10.71 -26.56 -15.96
C THR A 537 -9.83 -26.03 -17.09
N TYR A 538 -9.80 -26.72 -18.25
CA TYR A 538 -9.08 -26.19 -19.42
C TYR A 538 -9.61 -24.83 -19.86
N ALA A 539 -10.92 -24.62 -19.87
CA ALA A 539 -11.51 -23.34 -20.26
C ALA A 539 -11.05 -22.20 -19.31
N ARG A 540 -11.02 -22.46 -18.00
CA ARG A 540 -10.50 -21.53 -16.97
C ARG A 540 -8.98 -21.30 -17.15
N ALA A 541 -8.20 -22.34 -17.32
CA ALA A 541 -6.76 -22.28 -17.53
C ALA A 541 -6.40 -21.52 -18.82
N ALA A 542 -7.14 -21.74 -19.92
CA ALA A 542 -6.97 -21.00 -21.16
C ALA A 542 -7.32 -19.51 -21.02
N ASN A 543 -8.34 -19.18 -20.20
CA ASN A 543 -8.65 -17.81 -19.85
C ASN A 543 -7.46 -17.13 -19.13
N LEU A 544 -6.86 -17.77 -18.14
CA LEU A 544 -5.68 -17.25 -17.46
C LEU A 544 -4.54 -16.91 -18.44
N VAL A 545 -4.23 -17.82 -19.36
CA VAL A 545 -3.13 -17.62 -20.33
C VAL A 545 -3.44 -16.50 -21.31
N ARG A 546 -4.68 -16.39 -21.80
CA ARG A 546 -5.10 -15.30 -22.69
C ARG A 546 -5.04 -13.94 -22.01
N GLU A 547 -5.62 -13.84 -20.82
CA GLU A 547 -5.64 -12.57 -20.07
C GLU A 547 -4.25 -12.15 -19.61
N ALA A 548 -3.35 -13.11 -19.31
CA ALA A 548 -1.95 -12.80 -19.08
C ALA A 548 -1.32 -12.09 -20.31
N ALA A 549 -1.49 -12.65 -21.50
CA ALA A 549 -0.96 -12.01 -22.72
C ALA A 549 -1.57 -10.62 -22.97
N ARG A 550 -2.86 -10.45 -22.74
CA ARG A 550 -3.57 -9.17 -22.88
C ARG A 550 -3.10 -8.15 -21.85
N ARG A 551 -2.91 -8.55 -20.60
CA ARG A 551 -2.37 -7.72 -19.51
C ARG A 551 -0.99 -7.20 -19.86
N GLU A 552 -0.09 -8.09 -20.28
CA GLU A 552 1.29 -7.70 -20.62
C GLU A 552 1.34 -6.79 -21.84
N ARG A 553 0.48 -7.01 -22.83
CA ARG A 553 0.37 -6.10 -23.98
C ARG A 553 -0.11 -4.72 -23.56
N ARG A 554 -1.14 -4.62 -22.71
CA ARG A 554 -1.61 -3.33 -22.16
C ARG A 554 -0.50 -2.63 -21.39
N ALA A 555 0.21 -3.35 -20.52
CA ALA A 555 1.32 -2.78 -19.75
C ALA A 555 2.41 -2.22 -20.67
N LEU A 556 2.85 -2.99 -21.67
CA LEU A 556 3.92 -2.57 -22.58
C LEU A 556 3.51 -1.35 -23.43
N GLU A 557 2.25 -1.26 -23.86
CA GLU A 557 1.73 -0.08 -24.59
C GLU A 557 1.87 1.21 -23.77
N THR A 558 1.81 1.16 -22.44
CA THR A 558 1.93 2.37 -21.61
C THR A 558 3.30 3.03 -21.70
N ALA A 559 4.36 2.30 -22.06
CA ALA A 559 5.69 2.86 -22.27
C ALA A 559 5.72 3.90 -23.40
N ARG A 560 4.69 3.94 -24.26
CA ARG A 560 4.53 4.92 -25.34
C ARG A 560 4.48 6.37 -24.85
N VAL A 561 4.11 6.60 -23.57
CA VAL A 561 4.09 7.94 -22.98
C VAL A 561 5.47 8.61 -22.98
N PHE A 562 6.54 7.82 -22.96
CA PHE A 562 7.91 8.30 -23.01
C PHE A 562 8.44 8.47 -24.45
N ALA A 563 7.78 7.87 -25.44
CA ALA A 563 8.22 7.84 -26.82
C ALA A 563 7.78 9.10 -27.57
N ARG A 564 8.66 9.57 -28.47
CA ARG A 564 8.26 10.54 -29.49
C ARG A 564 7.61 9.78 -30.65
N LYS A 565 6.40 10.15 -31.03
CA LYS A 565 5.68 9.53 -32.14
C LYS A 565 6.54 9.47 -33.41
N GLY A 566 6.73 8.26 -33.95
CA GLY A 566 7.60 8.00 -35.10
C GLY A 566 9.11 8.10 -34.82
N GLY A 567 9.51 8.31 -33.56
CA GLY A 567 10.90 8.33 -33.12
C GLY A 567 11.49 6.93 -32.96
N PRO A 568 12.82 6.84 -32.69
CA PRO A 568 13.47 5.55 -32.45
C PRO A 568 12.84 4.74 -31.32
N GLY A 569 12.39 5.39 -30.24
CA GLY A 569 11.70 4.74 -29.10
C GLY A 569 10.36 4.13 -29.50
N ASP A 570 9.54 4.87 -30.26
CA ASP A 570 8.25 4.40 -30.78
C ASP A 570 8.41 3.21 -31.74
N LEU A 571 9.41 3.26 -32.63
CA LEU A 571 9.70 2.16 -33.52
C LEU A 571 10.19 0.90 -32.78
N ALA A 572 11.06 1.05 -31.79
CA ALA A 572 11.52 -0.05 -30.96
C ALA A 572 10.37 -0.69 -30.17
N LEU A 573 9.52 0.14 -29.57
CA LEU A 573 8.34 -0.34 -28.84
C LEU A 573 7.39 -1.13 -29.75
N ASN A 574 7.10 -0.64 -30.94
CA ASN A 574 6.27 -1.34 -31.92
C ASN A 574 6.88 -2.69 -32.33
N GLY A 575 8.21 -2.73 -32.53
CA GLY A 575 8.94 -3.97 -32.82
C GLY A 575 8.84 -5.00 -31.68
N ILE A 576 8.93 -4.56 -30.44
CA ILE A 576 8.83 -5.43 -29.27
C ILE A 576 7.37 -5.89 -29.05
N LEU A 577 6.40 -5.01 -29.19
CA LEU A 577 4.96 -5.36 -29.11
C LEU A 577 4.57 -6.44 -30.14
N ALA A 578 5.18 -6.43 -31.31
CA ALA A 578 4.96 -7.43 -32.35
C ALA A 578 5.49 -8.83 -31.96
N GLN A 579 6.39 -8.94 -30.96
CA GLN A 579 6.92 -10.20 -30.48
C GLN A 579 6.04 -10.84 -29.39
N LEU A 580 5.14 -10.07 -28.75
CA LEU A 580 4.22 -10.64 -27.77
C LEU A 580 3.22 -11.57 -28.47
N PRO A 581 2.98 -12.78 -27.90
CA PRO A 581 2.01 -13.69 -28.47
C PRO A 581 0.59 -13.08 -28.45
N VAL A 582 -0.17 -13.34 -29.48
CA VAL A 582 -1.62 -13.13 -29.51
C VAL A 582 -2.34 -14.31 -28.87
N ASP A 583 -3.63 -14.14 -28.55
CA ASP A 583 -4.43 -15.11 -27.78
C ASP A 583 -4.24 -16.57 -28.23
N GLU A 584 -4.36 -16.86 -29.51
CA GLU A 584 -4.23 -18.21 -30.08
C GLU A 584 -2.82 -18.81 -29.87
N ALA A 585 -1.78 -17.98 -30.07
CA ALA A 585 -0.39 -18.41 -29.86
C ALA A 585 -0.09 -18.64 -28.38
N ALA A 586 -0.66 -17.82 -27.50
CA ALA A 586 -0.53 -18.00 -26.05
C ALA A 586 -1.14 -19.33 -25.59
N GLU A 587 -2.32 -19.71 -26.10
CA GLU A 587 -3.00 -20.96 -25.76
C GLU A 587 -2.37 -22.21 -26.36
N SER A 588 -1.61 -22.09 -27.47
CA SER A 588 -1.12 -23.26 -28.21
C SER A 588 -0.28 -24.22 -27.36
N ARG A 589 0.54 -23.69 -26.46
CA ARG A 589 1.38 -24.48 -25.52
C ARG A 589 0.50 -25.22 -24.49
N LEU A 590 -0.52 -24.56 -23.96
CA LEU A 590 -1.48 -25.17 -23.03
C LEU A 590 -2.31 -26.27 -23.68
N ALA A 591 -2.76 -26.04 -24.93
CA ALA A 591 -3.51 -27.02 -25.69
C ALA A 591 -2.70 -28.27 -26.00
N ALA A 592 -1.42 -28.10 -26.35
CA ALA A 592 -0.50 -29.22 -26.54
C ALA A 592 -0.27 -30.03 -25.27
N TYR A 593 -0.13 -29.35 -24.11
CA TYR A 593 -0.01 -30.01 -22.81
C TYR A 593 -1.29 -30.78 -22.44
N TYR A 594 -2.47 -30.17 -22.64
CA TYR A 594 -3.76 -30.84 -22.41
C TYR A 594 -3.88 -32.11 -23.24
N ALA A 595 -3.53 -32.07 -24.53
CA ALA A 595 -3.59 -33.25 -25.40
C ALA A 595 -2.72 -34.39 -24.93
N VAL A 596 -1.55 -34.11 -24.33
CA VAL A 596 -0.69 -35.14 -23.72
C VAL A 596 -1.35 -35.79 -22.50
N LEU A 597 -2.01 -34.99 -21.64
CA LEU A 597 -2.65 -35.49 -20.42
C LEU A 597 -3.98 -36.21 -20.66
N ALA A 598 -4.80 -35.69 -21.57
CA ALA A 598 -6.15 -36.17 -21.80
C ALA A 598 -6.24 -37.19 -22.93
N GLY A 599 -5.23 -37.30 -23.79
CA GLY A 599 -5.20 -38.15 -24.95
C GLY A 599 -6.03 -37.63 -26.15
N ASP A 600 -6.64 -36.46 -26.03
CA ASP A 600 -7.45 -35.81 -27.05
C ASP A 600 -7.19 -34.28 -27.07
N LYS A 601 -7.68 -33.61 -28.10
CA LYS A 601 -7.58 -32.16 -28.21
C LYS A 601 -8.62 -31.48 -27.28
N PRO A 602 -8.27 -30.37 -26.64
CA PRO A 602 -9.23 -29.62 -25.86
C PRO A 602 -10.38 -29.14 -26.76
N SER A 603 -11.60 -29.34 -26.31
CA SER A 603 -12.77 -28.73 -26.95
C SER A 603 -13.03 -27.40 -26.28
N ALA A 604 -12.96 -26.32 -27.05
CA ALA A 604 -13.51 -25.06 -26.62
C ALA A 604 -15.04 -25.23 -26.56
N GLY A 605 -15.57 -25.47 -25.36
CA GLY A 605 -17.00 -25.55 -25.16
C GLY A 605 -17.70 -24.28 -25.68
N ALA A 606 -18.91 -24.42 -26.19
CA ALA A 606 -19.72 -23.24 -26.53
C ALA A 606 -19.94 -22.39 -25.26
N PRO A 607 -19.93 -21.06 -25.34
CA PRO A 607 -20.22 -20.21 -24.22
C PRO A 607 -21.52 -20.60 -23.52
N SER A 608 -21.54 -20.66 -22.19
CA SER A 608 -22.73 -20.93 -21.40
C SER A 608 -23.82 -19.88 -21.65
N ALA A 609 -25.06 -20.18 -21.27
CA ALA A 609 -26.15 -19.19 -21.36
C ALA A 609 -25.83 -17.94 -20.57
N GLN A 610 -25.20 -18.08 -19.39
CA GLN A 610 -24.76 -16.97 -18.53
C GLN A 610 -23.65 -16.15 -19.17
N GLU A 611 -22.63 -16.77 -19.76
CA GLU A 611 -21.58 -16.05 -20.46
C GLU A 611 -22.12 -15.24 -21.64
N ARG A 612 -23.06 -15.80 -22.41
CA ARG A 612 -23.71 -15.04 -23.50
C ARG A 612 -24.54 -13.86 -22.99
N GLU A 613 -25.14 -13.99 -21.80
CA GLU A 613 -25.88 -12.89 -21.16
C GLU A 613 -24.90 -11.77 -20.73
N LEU A 614 -23.78 -12.11 -20.10
CA LEU A 614 -22.77 -11.16 -19.66
C LEU A 614 -22.09 -10.46 -20.85
N ASP A 615 -21.84 -11.15 -21.94
CA ASP A 615 -21.23 -10.59 -23.15
C ASP A 615 -22.09 -9.48 -23.79
N GLY A 616 -23.42 -9.59 -23.66
CA GLY A 616 -24.36 -8.57 -24.13
C GLY A 616 -24.52 -7.34 -23.24
N GLN A 617 -23.80 -7.22 -22.14
CA GLN A 617 -23.95 -6.16 -21.14
C GLN A 617 -22.65 -5.37 -20.96
N VAL A 618 -22.68 -4.04 -21.19
CA VAL A 618 -21.51 -3.17 -21.04
C VAL A 618 -21.80 -2.11 -19.96
N PRO A 619 -21.08 -2.13 -18.83
CA PRO A 619 -21.21 -1.10 -17.79
C PRO A 619 -20.52 0.20 -18.24
N VAL A 620 -21.26 1.27 -18.19
CA VAL A 620 -20.80 2.62 -18.52
C VAL A 620 -20.80 3.44 -17.23
N PRO A 621 -19.64 3.88 -16.71
CA PRO A 621 -19.59 4.76 -15.55
C PRO A 621 -20.43 6.02 -15.74
N THR A 622 -21.04 6.50 -14.67
CA THR A 622 -21.90 7.68 -14.66
C THR A 622 -21.36 8.73 -13.69
N GLY A 623 -21.79 9.97 -13.89
CA GLY A 623 -21.49 11.05 -12.97
C GLY A 623 -20.11 11.68 -13.11
N SER A 624 -19.87 12.69 -12.26
CA SER A 624 -18.58 13.33 -12.03
C SER A 624 -17.68 12.49 -11.11
N VAL A 625 -16.44 12.91 -10.91
CA VAL A 625 -15.53 12.27 -9.94
C VAL A 625 -16.17 12.24 -8.54
N THR A 626 -16.69 13.38 -8.10
CA THR A 626 -17.35 13.52 -6.79
C THR A 626 -18.54 12.56 -6.64
N GLU A 627 -19.40 12.49 -7.66
CA GLU A 627 -20.57 11.61 -7.64
C GLU A 627 -20.14 10.15 -7.64
N PHE A 628 -19.13 9.79 -8.42
CA PHE A 628 -18.63 8.42 -8.50
C PHE A 628 -18.10 7.93 -7.16
N LEU A 629 -17.23 8.69 -6.50
CA LEU A 629 -16.67 8.34 -5.18
C LEU A 629 -17.78 8.19 -4.13
N ALA A 630 -18.76 9.08 -4.10
CA ALA A 630 -19.88 8.98 -3.18
C ALA A 630 -20.82 7.79 -3.47
N LEU A 631 -20.98 7.39 -4.73
CA LEU A 631 -21.83 6.27 -5.13
C LEU A 631 -21.15 4.92 -4.98
N GLU A 632 -19.82 4.86 -5.14
CA GLU A 632 -19.03 3.63 -4.99
C GLU A 632 -19.20 3.03 -3.60
N GLN A 633 -19.25 3.84 -2.55
CA GLN A 633 -19.48 3.43 -1.17
C GLN A 633 -20.85 2.78 -0.93
N ARG A 634 -21.81 2.95 -1.86
CA ARG A 634 -23.17 2.38 -1.79
C ARG A 634 -23.29 1.05 -2.52
N VAL A 635 -22.24 0.61 -3.19
CA VAL A 635 -22.25 -0.64 -3.94
C VAL A 635 -22.08 -1.80 -2.99
N GLU A 636 -23.07 -2.67 -2.95
CA GLU A 636 -23.03 -3.91 -2.16
C GLU A 636 -22.30 -5.00 -2.95
N SER A 637 -21.16 -5.44 -2.43
CA SER A 637 -20.40 -6.56 -3.02
C SER A 637 -20.94 -7.90 -2.56
N PRO A 638 -21.03 -8.91 -3.44
CA PRO A 638 -21.36 -10.29 -3.05
C PRO A 638 -20.36 -10.80 -2.01
N ARG A 639 -20.84 -11.49 -0.98
CA ARG A 639 -19.97 -12.06 0.08
C ARG A 639 -18.99 -13.12 -0.44
N SER A 640 -19.29 -13.76 -1.56
CA SER A 640 -18.45 -14.75 -2.24
C SER A 640 -17.32 -14.13 -3.07
N LEU A 641 -17.42 -12.85 -3.39
CA LEU A 641 -16.41 -12.12 -4.14
C LEU A 641 -15.48 -11.39 -3.18
N HIS A 642 -14.18 -11.62 -3.32
CA HIS A 642 -13.19 -10.91 -2.51
C HIS A 642 -13.30 -9.38 -2.73
N PRO A 643 -13.21 -8.54 -1.69
CA PRO A 643 -13.34 -7.08 -1.82
C PRO A 643 -12.40 -6.47 -2.87
N LEU A 644 -11.16 -6.93 -2.93
CA LEU A 644 -10.19 -6.48 -3.94
C LEU A 644 -10.63 -6.84 -5.37
N MET A 645 -11.29 -7.98 -5.56
CA MET A 645 -11.82 -8.37 -6.87
C MET A 645 -13.11 -7.62 -7.23
N SER A 646 -13.88 -7.18 -6.24
CA SER A 646 -14.98 -6.24 -6.46
C SER A 646 -14.48 -4.87 -6.92
N TYR A 647 -13.47 -4.34 -6.24
CA TYR A 647 -12.79 -3.10 -6.62
C TYR A 647 -12.22 -3.19 -8.04
N GLU A 648 -11.53 -4.27 -8.35
CA GLU A 648 -10.92 -4.48 -9.67
C GLU A 648 -11.97 -4.65 -10.78
N ALA A 649 -13.09 -5.31 -10.51
CA ALA A 649 -14.19 -5.41 -11.47
C ALA A 649 -14.76 -4.03 -11.82
N ILE A 650 -14.93 -3.15 -10.83
CA ILE A 650 -15.35 -1.76 -11.05
C ILE A 650 -14.30 -1.00 -11.87
N ASN A 651 -13.02 -1.22 -11.61
CA ASN A 651 -11.92 -0.61 -12.39
C ASN A 651 -11.94 -0.98 -13.87
N PHE A 652 -12.40 -2.17 -14.23
CA PHE A 652 -12.56 -2.58 -15.63
C PHE A 652 -13.82 -2.03 -16.30
N ALA A 653 -14.73 -1.37 -15.57
CA ALA A 653 -15.95 -0.75 -16.12
C ALA A 653 -15.62 0.57 -16.85
N ASN A 654 -15.21 0.48 -18.09
CA ASN A 654 -14.75 1.59 -18.91
C ASN A 654 -15.71 1.99 -20.08
N GLY A 655 -16.92 1.44 -20.09
CA GLY A 655 -17.91 1.66 -21.14
C GLY A 655 -17.63 0.92 -22.45
N LYS A 656 -16.59 0.06 -22.49
CA LYS A 656 -16.20 -0.74 -23.66
C LYS A 656 -16.20 -2.24 -23.36
N ASN A 657 -15.68 -2.63 -22.21
CA ASN A 657 -15.65 -4.02 -21.76
C ASN A 657 -17.05 -4.51 -21.43
N SER A 658 -17.41 -5.69 -21.94
CA SER A 658 -18.60 -6.39 -21.50
C SER A 658 -18.41 -6.95 -20.08
N LEU A 659 -19.50 -7.32 -19.39
CA LEU A 659 -19.40 -8.02 -18.09
C LEU A 659 -18.66 -9.36 -18.23
N LEU A 660 -18.68 -9.98 -19.41
CA LEU A 660 -17.89 -11.18 -19.69
C LEU A 660 -16.39 -10.88 -19.77
N ASP A 661 -16.00 -9.77 -20.44
CA ASP A 661 -14.62 -9.33 -20.48
C ASP A 661 -14.10 -9.01 -19.08
N ILE A 662 -14.92 -8.33 -18.28
CA ILE A 662 -14.60 -7.99 -16.88
C ILE A 662 -14.42 -9.27 -16.04
N TYR A 663 -15.38 -10.19 -16.13
CA TYR A 663 -15.28 -11.49 -15.44
C TYR A 663 -13.97 -12.20 -15.79
N ARG A 664 -13.65 -12.30 -17.09
CA ARG A 664 -12.46 -13.00 -17.57
C ARG A 664 -11.17 -12.38 -17.06
N ALA A 665 -11.09 -11.06 -17.08
CA ALA A 665 -9.91 -10.34 -16.61
C ALA A 665 -9.71 -10.51 -15.08
N VAL A 666 -10.79 -10.32 -14.30
CA VAL A 666 -10.73 -10.41 -12.82
C VAL A 666 -10.52 -11.86 -12.37
N ALA A 667 -11.15 -12.84 -13.02
CA ALA A 667 -10.93 -14.25 -12.73
C ALA A 667 -9.47 -14.68 -13.03
N ALA A 668 -8.90 -14.20 -14.12
CA ALA A 668 -7.50 -14.47 -14.46
C ALA A 668 -6.52 -13.83 -13.48
N GLU A 669 -6.82 -12.64 -12.97
CA GLU A 669 -6.01 -12.00 -11.92
C GLU A 669 -6.05 -12.81 -10.62
N ALA A 670 -7.24 -13.27 -10.21
CA ALA A 670 -7.39 -14.11 -9.04
C ALA A 670 -6.64 -15.44 -9.20
N ASP A 671 -6.75 -16.09 -10.39
CA ASP A 671 -6.05 -17.34 -10.69
C ASP A 671 -4.52 -17.17 -10.71
N SER A 672 -4.01 -16.04 -11.22
CA SER A 672 -2.57 -15.71 -11.25
C SER A 672 -2.00 -15.50 -9.84
N ALA A 673 -2.76 -14.87 -8.95
CA ALA A 673 -2.35 -14.64 -7.55
C ALA A 673 -2.46 -15.90 -6.68
N GLY A 674 -3.35 -16.81 -7.04
CA GLY A 674 -3.66 -18.04 -6.33
C GLY A 674 -4.87 -17.93 -5.40
N ASP A 675 -5.60 -19.03 -5.27
CA ASP A 675 -6.87 -19.11 -4.51
C ASP A 675 -6.74 -18.61 -3.04
N TRP A 676 -5.55 -18.71 -2.46
CA TRP A 676 -5.28 -18.27 -1.09
C TRP A 676 -5.24 -16.75 -0.94
N PHE A 677 -5.07 -16.01 -2.04
CA PHE A 677 -4.92 -14.55 -2.00
C PHE A 677 -6.26 -13.83 -2.27
N TYR A 678 -6.92 -14.14 -3.40
CA TYR A 678 -8.17 -13.50 -3.83
C TYR A 678 -9.38 -14.43 -3.86
N GLY A 679 -9.18 -15.73 -3.60
CA GLY A 679 -10.24 -16.71 -3.76
C GLY A 679 -10.60 -16.95 -5.23
N THR A 680 -11.83 -17.45 -5.45
CA THR A 680 -12.34 -17.77 -6.78
C THR A 680 -13.40 -16.76 -7.20
N VAL A 681 -13.32 -16.27 -8.43
CA VAL A 681 -14.29 -15.34 -9.02
C VAL A 681 -15.28 -16.11 -9.91
N ASN A 682 -16.60 -15.90 -9.71
CA ASN A 682 -17.65 -16.54 -10.49
C ASN A 682 -18.39 -15.52 -11.37
N PRO A 683 -18.91 -15.94 -12.54
CA PRO A 683 -19.70 -15.04 -13.40
C PRO A 683 -20.93 -14.46 -12.71
N ALA A 684 -21.56 -15.22 -11.79
CA ALA A 684 -22.71 -14.77 -11.02
C ALA A 684 -22.38 -13.62 -10.06
N ASP A 685 -21.18 -13.65 -9.45
CA ASP A 685 -20.73 -12.60 -8.55
C ASP A 685 -20.54 -11.28 -9.30
N ILE A 686 -19.94 -11.31 -10.48
CA ILE A 686 -19.78 -10.13 -11.34
C ILE A 686 -21.15 -9.58 -11.76
N ALA A 687 -22.09 -10.45 -12.16
CA ALA A 687 -23.44 -10.02 -12.47
C ALA A 687 -24.13 -9.31 -11.29
N ALA A 688 -24.06 -9.89 -10.09
CA ALA A 688 -24.65 -9.33 -8.88
C ALA A 688 -24.01 -8.01 -8.47
N LEU A 689 -22.68 -7.90 -8.54
CA LEU A 689 -21.95 -6.67 -8.28
C LEU A 689 -22.43 -5.53 -9.19
N PHE A 690 -22.52 -5.77 -10.50
CA PHE A 690 -22.93 -4.74 -11.45
C PHE A 690 -24.42 -4.42 -11.41
N GLN A 691 -25.27 -5.34 -10.95
CA GLN A 691 -26.68 -5.05 -10.62
C GLN A 691 -26.74 -4.08 -9.42
N SER A 692 -25.92 -4.29 -8.38
CA SER A 692 -25.81 -3.38 -7.25
C SER A 692 -25.26 -2.01 -7.68
N ALA A 693 -24.20 -1.99 -8.50
CA ALA A 693 -23.59 -0.77 -9.02
C ALA A 693 -24.56 0.05 -9.89
N GLU A 694 -25.40 -0.62 -10.70
CA GLU A 694 -26.46 0.05 -11.49
C GLU A 694 -27.56 0.60 -10.57
N LYS A 695 -27.99 -0.18 -9.56
CA LYS A 695 -28.97 0.26 -8.56
C LYS A 695 -28.45 1.46 -7.75
N ALA A 696 -27.18 1.48 -7.39
CA ALA A 696 -26.53 2.60 -6.72
C ALA A 696 -26.37 3.82 -7.64
N GLY A 697 -26.52 3.68 -8.95
CA GLY A 697 -26.32 4.73 -9.94
C GLY A 697 -24.86 4.94 -10.36
N LEU A 698 -23.93 4.07 -9.93
CA LEU A 698 -22.50 4.16 -10.25
C LEU A 698 -22.23 3.89 -11.73
N VAL A 699 -22.95 2.95 -12.31
CA VAL A 699 -22.87 2.61 -13.73
C VAL A 699 -24.27 2.52 -14.34
N ARG A 700 -24.33 2.61 -15.65
CA ARG A 700 -25.52 2.27 -16.46
C ARG A 700 -25.16 1.10 -17.36
N ILE A 701 -25.94 0.02 -17.32
CA ILE A 701 -25.73 -1.16 -18.19
C ILE A 701 -26.31 -0.88 -19.57
N LYS A 702 -25.44 -0.80 -20.56
CA LYS A 702 -25.79 -0.73 -21.98
C LYS A 702 -25.93 -2.16 -22.52
N LYS A 703 -27.14 -2.52 -23.03
CA LYS A 703 -27.38 -3.80 -23.70
C LYS A 703 -26.94 -3.70 -25.16
N LEU A 704 -26.08 -4.61 -25.59
CA LEU A 704 -25.68 -4.74 -26.98
C LEU A 704 -26.72 -5.59 -27.75
N PRO A 705 -26.92 -5.33 -29.07
CA PRO A 705 -27.70 -6.22 -29.89
C PRO A 705 -27.13 -7.63 -29.81
N ARG A 706 -28.00 -8.64 -29.68
CA ARG A 706 -27.55 -10.05 -29.75
C ARG A 706 -26.91 -10.28 -31.11
N ARG A 707 -25.62 -10.62 -31.11
CA ARG A 707 -24.91 -11.07 -32.32
C ARG A 707 -25.37 -12.47 -32.72
#